data_5e10b5313e090e481ac9d8e2b36b63ec
#
_entry.id   5e10b5313e090e481ac9d8e2b36b63ec
#
_cell.length_a   1.000
_cell.length_b   1.000
_cell.length_c   1.000
_cell.angle_alpha   90.00
_cell.angle_beta   90.00
_cell.angle_gamma   90.00
#
_symmetry.space_group_name_H-M   'P 1'
#
loop_
_entity.id
_entity.type
_entity.pdbx_description
1 polymer ?
#
loop_
_entity_poly.entity_id
_entity_poly.type
_entity_poly.pdbx_seq_one_letter_code
_entity_poly.pdbx_strand_id
1 'polypeptide(L)'
;MAHPRRRGRAREFDSIYTHGFARVAVGTPRVRVASPEFNARETASLARRACAAGAVLALFPELGISAYSNEDLFQQDALQDASLAALEELAHATRDLPTLLVVGTPLRADDRLFNCALVLQRGRILGAVPKSYLPNYREFYEKRQFAPGAQAVSTLVRIAGQEVPFGSELLFAARNLEGFVLHVEICEDLWVPLPPSTLAALAGATLIANLSASDITVGKADYRRLICAAQSAKCVAAYLYSAAGPGESTTDLAWDGQALVYENGERLAESQRFPLEGGLITSDIDLDHLRQERTRLTSFGDCVQMHAPRLRDFRRVEFDLEWSKGRMPLERRIERFPYVPADPARRDERCAEVYDIQVEGLMKRLESTGLKKVVIGISGGLDSTQAALVAVRAFDRLGLPRSNVLGFTLPGFGTTRRTYDNARRLMAALGMSAAEIDIRPAAERMLKDIGHPFGRGKRTYDVTFENVQAGERTSHLFRLANLHGGLVLGTGDLSELALGFTTYGVGDHMSHYNVNASVPKTLIQHLIRWLVRTRQFDDATLAVLDRIVATRISPELVPGGRDAPTQSSEDVVGPYELQDFNLYYLSRFGYRPSKVAFLAWSAWHDRKAGVWPDTVPESERREYDLPALRHWLEVFVLRFFETSQFKRSAMPNGPKVGSGGSLSPRSDWRAPSDSPATVWLAELRENVPSGTRRRRRR
;
A
#
# COMPACT_ATOMS: atom_id res chain seq x y z
N MET A 1 11.01 19.57 -23.33
CA MET A 1 11.90 18.78 -24.21
C MET A 1 11.60 17.32 -23.97
N ALA A 2 11.12 16.60 -24.97
CA ALA A 2 10.78 15.17 -24.87
C ALA A 2 12.08 14.35 -24.80
N HIS A 3 12.29 13.59 -23.72
CA HIS A 3 13.40 12.65 -23.63
C HIS A 3 13.28 11.60 -24.75
N PRO A 4 14.37 11.30 -25.48
CA PRO A 4 14.36 10.28 -26.51
C PRO A 4 14.08 8.91 -25.87
N ARG A 5 13.01 8.26 -26.32
CA ARG A 5 12.70 6.87 -25.97
C ARG A 5 13.89 5.99 -26.38
N ARG A 6 14.65 5.49 -25.42
CA ARG A 6 15.63 4.41 -25.65
C ARG A 6 14.86 3.14 -26.06
N ARG A 7 14.67 2.95 -27.36
CA ARG A 7 14.39 1.63 -27.93
C ARG A 7 15.63 0.75 -27.71
N GLY A 8 15.48 -0.29 -26.88
CA GLY A 8 16.51 -1.35 -26.81
C GLY A 8 16.77 -1.88 -25.41
N ARG A 9 15.89 -2.76 -24.99
CA ARG A 9 16.02 -4.00 -24.22
C ARG A 9 14.65 -4.34 -23.70
N ALA A 10 14.15 -5.55 -23.99
CA ALA A 10 12.97 -6.07 -23.30
C ALA A 10 13.23 -5.92 -21.79
N ARG A 11 12.45 -5.07 -21.12
CA ARG A 11 12.52 -4.90 -19.67
C ARG A 11 12.20 -6.27 -19.08
N GLU A 12 13.05 -6.76 -18.20
CA GLU A 12 12.84 -8.03 -17.53
C GLU A 12 11.66 -7.87 -16.57
N PHE A 13 10.48 -8.33 -17.00
CA PHE A 13 9.24 -8.25 -16.20
C PHE A 13 9.43 -8.80 -14.77
N ASP A 14 10.30 -9.81 -14.62
CA ASP A 14 10.57 -10.49 -13.36
C ASP A 14 11.56 -9.75 -12.45
N SER A 15 11.91 -8.48 -12.75
CA SER A 15 12.83 -7.69 -11.95
C SER A 15 12.15 -6.49 -11.29
N ILE A 16 12.31 -6.35 -9.96
CA ILE A 16 11.81 -5.21 -9.17
C ILE A 16 12.24 -3.86 -9.73
N TYR A 17 13.47 -3.79 -10.24
CA TYR A 17 14.04 -2.55 -10.80
C TYR A 17 13.34 -2.06 -12.07
N THR A 18 12.64 -2.96 -12.78
CA THR A 18 11.79 -2.61 -13.92
C THR A 18 10.52 -1.88 -13.49
N HIS A 19 10.07 -2.13 -12.25
CA HIS A 19 8.82 -1.65 -11.70
C HIS A 19 8.98 -0.53 -10.68
N GLY A 20 10.15 0.16 -10.67
CA GLY A 20 10.38 1.32 -9.81
C GLY A 20 10.62 0.99 -8.34
N PHE A 21 11.06 -0.24 -8.04
CA PHE A 21 11.53 -0.61 -6.70
C PHE A 21 13.05 -0.52 -6.62
N ALA A 22 13.55 -0.32 -5.38
CA ALA A 22 14.95 -0.40 -5.04
C ALA A 22 15.15 -1.30 -3.82
N ARG A 23 15.93 -2.38 -3.95
CA ARG A 23 16.30 -3.19 -2.79
C ARG A 23 17.38 -2.49 -1.99
N VAL A 24 17.13 -2.35 -0.68
CA VAL A 24 18.05 -1.77 0.28
C VAL A 24 18.41 -2.80 1.35
N ALA A 25 19.57 -2.63 1.95
CA ALA A 25 20.03 -3.44 3.08
C ALA A 25 20.44 -2.55 4.25
N VAL A 26 20.20 -3.00 5.47
CA VAL A 26 20.71 -2.38 6.70
C VAL A 26 21.47 -3.44 7.48
N GLY A 27 22.77 -3.18 7.69
CA GLY A 27 23.69 -4.10 8.33
C GLY A 27 24.16 -3.58 9.69
N THR A 28 24.32 -4.47 10.64
CA THR A 28 24.92 -4.21 11.97
C THR A 28 26.10 -5.18 12.14
N PRO A 29 27.30 -4.81 11.68
CA PRO A 29 28.46 -5.68 11.81
C PRO A 29 28.85 -5.85 13.28
N ARG A 30 29.49 -6.97 13.59
CA ARG A 30 30.22 -7.11 14.84
C ARG A 30 31.45 -6.20 14.77
N VAL A 31 31.69 -5.41 15.82
CA VAL A 31 32.83 -4.51 15.92
C VAL A 31 33.77 -4.90 17.04
N ARG A 32 34.93 -4.28 17.05
CA ARG A 32 35.89 -4.22 18.20
C ARG A 32 36.30 -2.79 18.38
N VAL A 33 36.22 -2.33 19.63
CA VAL A 33 36.66 -0.98 20.01
C VAL A 33 38.13 -0.78 19.62
N ALA A 34 38.44 0.35 19.02
CA ALA A 34 39.79 0.73 18.56
C ALA A 34 40.47 -0.33 17.67
N SER A 35 39.70 -1.08 16.86
CA SER A 35 40.22 -2.07 15.93
C SER A 35 39.68 -1.87 14.49
N PRO A 36 40.04 -0.77 13.81
CA PRO A 36 39.46 -0.38 12.52
C PRO A 36 39.60 -1.45 11.42
N GLU A 37 40.74 -2.14 11.33
CA GLU A 37 40.98 -3.21 10.36
C GLU A 37 39.97 -4.38 10.54
N PHE A 38 39.72 -4.82 11.78
CA PHE A 38 38.71 -5.84 12.06
C PHE A 38 37.32 -5.38 11.63
N ASN A 39 36.95 -4.14 11.97
CA ASN A 39 35.64 -3.57 11.71
C ASN A 39 35.40 -3.38 10.19
N ALA A 40 36.42 -2.98 9.45
CA ALA A 40 36.34 -2.87 7.99
C ALA A 40 36.14 -4.24 7.31
N ARG A 41 36.78 -5.32 7.79
CA ARG A 41 36.57 -6.67 7.29
C ARG A 41 35.15 -7.19 7.53
N GLU A 42 34.63 -6.98 8.74
CA GLU A 42 33.24 -7.36 9.08
C GLU A 42 32.24 -6.58 8.22
N THR A 43 32.45 -5.28 8.05
CA THR A 43 31.64 -4.42 7.18
C THR A 43 31.69 -4.89 5.72
N ALA A 44 32.87 -5.22 5.18
CA ALA A 44 33.04 -5.75 3.84
C ALA A 44 32.32 -7.09 3.65
N SER A 45 32.33 -7.95 4.67
CA SER A 45 31.59 -9.24 4.67
C SER A 45 30.08 -9.03 4.53
N LEU A 46 29.51 -8.12 5.33
CA LEU A 46 28.08 -7.78 5.22
C LEU A 46 27.76 -7.05 3.91
N ALA A 47 28.64 -6.19 3.40
CA ALA A 47 28.47 -5.53 2.11
C ALA A 47 28.37 -6.55 0.96
N ARG A 48 29.20 -7.61 0.97
CA ARG A 48 29.11 -8.72 -0.01
C ARG A 48 27.79 -9.48 0.13
N ARG A 49 27.32 -9.73 1.35
CA ARG A 49 26.01 -10.36 1.58
C ARG A 49 24.86 -9.50 1.07
N ALA A 50 24.90 -8.18 1.30
CA ALA A 50 23.91 -7.24 0.78
C ALA A 50 23.91 -7.24 -0.77
N CYS A 51 25.08 -7.22 -1.39
CA CYS A 51 25.23 -7.32 -2.84
C CYS A 51 24.68 -8.65 -3.39
N ALA A 52 24.99 -9.78 -2.74
CA ALA A 52 24.48 -11.09 -3.11
C ALA A 52 22.96 -11.19 -2.99
N ALA A 53 22.35 -10.48 -2.03
CA ALA A 53 20.90 -10.32 -1.91
C ALA A 53 20.31 -9.37 -2.98
N GLY A 54 21.14 -8.75 -3.81
CA GLY A 54 20.73 -7.84 -4.86
C GLY A 54 20.45 -6.42 -4.39
N ALA A 55 20.88 -6.02 -3.19
CA ALA A 55 20.69 -4.66 -2.69
C ALA A 55 21.58 -3.66 -3.45
N VAL A 56 20.99 -2.52 -3.85
CA VAL A 56 21.72 -1.39 -4.47
C VAL A 56 22.26 -0.40 -3.45
N LEU A 57 21.81 -0.48 -2.20
CA LEU A 57 22.24 0.35 -1.07
C LEU A 57 22.40 -0.53 0.16
N ALA A 58 23.51 -0.36 0.88
CA ALA A 58 23.73 -0.96 2.20
C ALA A 58 24.17 0.11 3.20
N LEU A 59 23.42 0.21 4.32
CA LEU A 59 23.67 1.14 5.42
C LEU A 59 24.31 0.40 6.60
N PHE A 60 25.31 1.01 7.23
CA PHE A 60 26.02 0.51 8.42
C PHE A 60 25.98 1.55 9.56
N PRO A 61 26.31 1.16 10.82
CA PRO A 61 26.20 2.05 11.98
C PRO A 61 27.18 3.25 11.95
N GLU A 62 26.86 4.23 12.78
CA GLU A 62 27.68 5.40 13.09
C GLU A 62 29.06 4.99 13.63
N LEU A 63 30.13 5.66 13.13
CA LEU A 63 31.52 5.40 13.49
C LEU A 63 31.93 3.91 13.41
N GLY A 64 31.20 3.10 12.61
CA GLY A 64 31.38 1.65 12.56
C GLY A 64 32.79 1.19 12.17
N ILE A 65 33.59 2.01 11.49
CA ILE A 65 34.99 1.69 11.15
C ILE A 65 35.88 1.70 12.39
N SER A 66 35.74 2.63 13.32
CA SER A 66 36.51 2.70 14.55
C SER A 66 35.87 1.96 15.74
N ALA A 67 34.59 1.66 15.69
CA ALA A 67 33.58 1.56 16.71
C ALA A 67 33.22 2.95 17.29
N TYR A 68 32.04 3.05 17.90
CA TYR A 68 31.55 4.31 18.49
C TYR A 68 32.14 4.58 19.87
N SER A 69 32.25 3.56 20.70
CA SER A 69 32.58 3.65 22.13
C SER A 69 34.10 3.79 22.40
N ASN A 70 34.77 4.62 21.61
CA ASN A 70 36.22 4.91 21.76
C ASN A 70 36.54 6.09 22.67
N GLU A 71 35.55 6.92 22.99
CA GLU A 71 35.70 8.06 23.89
C GLU A 71 36.90 8.97 23.54
N ASP A 72 37.76 9.31 24.50
CA ASP A 72 38.95 10.16 24.25
C ASP A 72 40.01 9.50 23.36
N LEU A 73 39.91 8.21 23.06
CA LEU A 73 40.77 7.56 22.07
C LEU A 73 40.60 8.16 20.67
N PHE A 74 39.45 8.78 20.37
CA PHE A 74 39.28 9.51 19.10
C PHE A 74 40.32 10.65 18.90
N GLN A 75 40.88 11.16 19.98
CA GLN A 75 41.93 12.22 19.90
C GLN A 75 43.32 11.67 19.64
N GLN A 76 43.50 10.35 19.56
CA GLN A 76 44.79 9.72 19.27
C GLN A 76 45.02 9.63 17.76
N ASP A 77 46.12 10.22 17.29
CA ASP A 77 46.52 10.20 15.85
C ASP A 77 46.55 8.76 15.33
N ALA A 78 47.11 7.83 16.09
CA ALA A 78 47.23 6.44 15.68
C ALA A 78 45.87 5.78 15.38
N LEU A 79 44.78 6.10 16.13
CA LEU A 79 43.45 5.58 15.85
C LEU A 79 42.83 6.23 14.62
N GLN A 80 43.07 7.54 14.41
CA GLN A 80 42.57 8.26 13.24
C GLN A 80 43.24 7.75 11.96
N ASP A 81 44.59 7.58 11.99
CA ASP A 81 45.37 7.04 10.86
C ASP A 81 44.95 5.60 10.54
N ALA A 82 44.77 4.76 11.58
CA ALA A 82 44.28 3.39 11.40
C ALA A 82 42.86 3.35 10.84
N SER A 83 41.99 4.28 11.24
CA SER A 83 40.61 4.38 10.72
C SER A 83 40.59 4.76 9.23
N LEU A 84 41.47 5.68 8.83
CA LEU A 84 41.63 6.08 7.43
C LEU A 84 42.17 4.93 6.58
N ALA A 85 43.23 4.24 7.06
CA ALA A 85 43.78 3.07 6.38
C ALA A 85 42.75 1.93 6.23
N ALA A 86 41.96 1.66 7.27
CA ALA A 86 40.92 0.65 7.22
C ALA A 86 39.78 1.02 6.27
N LEU A 87 39.47 2.31 6.12
CA LEU A 87 38.54 2.80 5.11
C LEU A 87 39.09 2.58 3.68
N GLU A 88 40.38 2.82 3.43
CA GLU A 88 41.03 2.52 2.16
C GLU A 88 40.97 1.04 1.83
N GLU A 89 41.24 0.18 2.81
CA GLU A 89 41.06 -1.27 2.69
C GLU A 89 39.63 -1.66 2.35
N LEU A 90 38.63 -1.09 3.04
CA LEU A 90 37.23 -1.35 2.75
C LEU A 90 36.88 -0.94 1.32
N ALA A 91 37.30 0.27 0.88
CA ALA A 91 37.06 0.76 -0.47
C ALA A 91 37.71 -0.19 -1.50
N HIS A 92 38.95 -0.64 -1.26
CA HIS A 92 39.65 -1.59 -2.13
C HIS A 92 38.92 -2.97 -2.13
N ALA A 93 38.55 -3.49 -0.96
CA ALA A 93 37.92 -4.79 -0.81
C ALA A 93 36.51 -4.86 -1.41
N THR A 94 35.85 -3.71 -1.60
CA THR A 94 34.48 -3.61 -2.15
C THR A 94 34.44 -2.99 -3.56
N ARG A 95 35.57 -2.82 -4.23
CA ARG A 95 35.68 -2.20 -5.57
C ARG A 95 34.93 -2.95 -6.68
N ASP A 96 34.71 -4.23 -6.49
CA ASP A 96 33.96 -5.11 -7.39
C ASP A 96 32.44 -5.05 -7.13
N LEU A 97 32.01 -4.51 -5.99
CA LEU A 97 30.61 -4.43 -5.61
C LEU A 97 29.92 -3.21 -6.23
N PRO A 98 28.81 -3.39 -6.96
CA PRO A 98 28.02 -2.29 -7.48
C PRO A 98 27.14 -1.60 -6.42
N THR A 99 26.95 -2.24 -5.27
CA THR A 99 26.16 -1.73 -4.14
C THR A 99 26.75 -0.45 -3.59
N LEU A 100 25.92 0.58 -3.41
CA LEU A 100 26.24 1.81 -2.70
C LEU A 100 26.38 1.50 -1.21
N LEU A 101 27.49 1.84 -0.58
CA LEU A 101 27.74 1.61 0.84
C LEU A 101 27.71 2.94 1.59
N VAL A 102 27.07 2.96 2.77
CA VAL A 102 27.09 4.11 3.68
C VAL A 102 27.70 3.65 4.99
N VAL A 103 28.88 4.19 5.34
CA VAL A 103 29.68 3.75 6.49
C VAL A 103 30.10 4.94 7.35
N GLY A 104 30.18 4.76 8.67
CA GLY A 104 30.58 5.77 9.63
C GLY A 104 32.05 5.71 9.99
N THR A 105 32.75 6.85 10.01
CA THR A 105 34.18 6.97 10.40
C THR A 105 34.48 8.35 10.97
N PRO A 106 35.45 8.50 11.92
CA PRO A 106 35.99 9.81 12.27
C PRO A 106 36.80 10.36 11.08
N LEU A 107 36.69 11.67 10.84
CA LEU A 107 37.41 12.35 9.77
C LEU A 107 37.98 13.68 10.24
N ARG A 108 39.28 13.89 10.09
CA ARG A 108 39.91 15.19 10.32
C ARG A 108 39.81 16.07 9.07
N ALA A 109 39.23 17.25 9.24
CA ALA A 109 39.16 18.31 8.22
C ALA A 109 39.14 19.67 8.91
N ASP A 110 39.68 20.70 8.25
CA ASP A 110 39.72 22.09 8.76
C ASP A 110 40.25 22.22 10.19
N ASP A 111 41.30 21.43 10.54
CA ASP A 111 41.88 21.30 11.88
C ASP A 111 40.84 20.90 12.97
N ARG A 112 39.81 20.19 12.60
CA ARG A 112 38.75 19.65 13.46
C ARG A 112 38.52 18.18 13.20
N LEU A 113 38.01 17.46 14.19
CA LEU A 113 37.56 16.08 14.01
C LEU A 113 36.04 16.07 13.85
N PHE A 114 35.54 15.41 12.81
CA PHE A 114 34.12 15.25 12.52
C PHE A 114 33.72 13.78 12.61
N ASN A 115 32.53 13.53 13.12
CA ASN A 115 31.84 12.27 13.00
C ASN A 115 31.17 12.26 11.63
N CYS A 116 31.62 11.42 10.71
CA CYS A 116 31.21 11.45 9.31
C CYS A 116 30.61 10.14 8.83
N ALA A 117 29.62 10.27 7.96
CA ALA A 117 29.15 9.20 7.10
C ALA A 117 29.77 9.34 5.70
N LEU A 118 30.31 8.26 5.18
CA LEU A 118 30.86 8.21 3.82
C LEU A 118 30.00 7.37 2.91
N VAL A 119 29.79 7.87 1.70
CA VAL A 119 29.04 7.16 0.66
C VAL A 119 30.03 6.65 -0.38
N LEU A 120 30.11 5.33 -0.54
CA LEU A 120 31.10 4.65 -1.39
C LEU A 120 30.41 3.78 -2.45
N GLN A 121 31.00 3.72 -3.62
CA GLN A 121 30.62 2.77 -4.66
C GLN A 121 31.85 2.37 -5.50
N ARG A 122 32.08 1.08 -5.69
CA ARG A 122 33.20 0.57 -6.49
C ARG A 122 34.55 1.16 -6.12
N GLY A 123 34.83 1.30 -4.84
CA GLY A 123 36.09 1.89 -4.33
C GLY A 123 36.18 3.41 -4.46
N ARG A 124 35.16 4.07 -5.03
CA ARG A 124 35.10 5.54 -5.08
C ARG A 124 34.27 6.06 -3.89
N ILE A 125 34.78 7.12 -3.28
CA ILE A 125 34.09 7.89 -2.26
C ILE A 125 33.30 9.00 -2.97
N LEU A 126 31.98 8.92 -2.94
CA LEU A 126 31.10 9.87 -3.62
C LEU A 126 30.86 11.13 -2.79
N GLY A 127 30.97 11.04 -1.47
CA GLY A 127 30.80 12.18 -0.57
C GLY A 127 31.00 11.79 0.90
N ALA A 128 31.27 12.80 1.72
CA ALA A 128 31.40 12.72 3.16
C ALA A 128 30.42 13.70 3.83
N VAL A 129 29.56 13.17 4.71
CA VAL A 129 28.50 13.92 5.39
C VAL A 129 28.85 14.00 6.89
N PRO A 130 29.21 15.16 7.43
CA PRO A 130 29.46 15.35 8.85
C PRO A 130 28.15 15.42 9.64
N LYS A 131 28.14 14.88 10.86
CA LYS A 131 27.01 14.95 11.80
C LYS A 131 26.64 16.40 12.11
N SER A 132 25.36 16.75 11.95
CA SER A 132 24.88 18.12 12.13
C SER A 132 24.72 18.48 13.60
N TYR A 133 24.15 17.58 14.40
CA TYR A 133 23.87 17.78 15.81
C TYR A 133 24.62 16.77 16.67
N LEU A 134 25.41 17.26 17.63
CA LEU A 134 26.20 16.44 18.54
C LEU A 134 25.47 16.38 19.90
N PRO A 135 25.03 15.19 20.37
CA PRO A 135 24.46 15.07 21.69
C PRO A 135 25.49 15.40 22.77
N ASN A 136 25.08 16.20 23.77
CA ASN A 136 25.93 16.62 24.88
C ASN A 136 25.12 16.77 26.15
N TYR A 137 24.44 15.68 26.52
CA TYR A 137 23.56 15.57 27.68
C TYR A 137 23.49 14.10 28.14
N ARG A 138 23.21 13.89 29.45
CA ARG A 138 23.16 12.57 30.07
C ARG A 138 24.45 11.77 29.81
N GLU A 139 24.32 10.58 29.22
CA GLU A 139 25.43 9.70 28.84
C GLU A 139 26.24 10.17 27.62
N PHE A 140 25.75 11.18 26.87
CA PHE A 140 26.40 11.66 25.66
C PHE A 140 27.21 12.94 25.90
N TYR A 141 28.44 12.99 25.36
CA TYR A 141 29.32 14.18 25.40
C TYR A 141 30.18 14.32 24.14
N GLU A 142 29.56 14.07 22.97
CA GLU A 142 30.26 14.07 21.68
C GLU A 142 30.95 15.41 21.35
N LYS A 143 30.50 16.55 21.88
CA LYS A 143 31.14 17.84 21.72
C LYS A 143 32.55 17.90 22.32
N ARG A 144 32.94 16.93 23.16
CA ARG A 144 34.28 16.77 23.67
C ARG A 144 35.25 16.30 22.58
N GLN A 145 34.77 15.44 21.67
CA GLN A 145 35.60 14.80 20.63
C GLN A 145 35.40 15.41 19.25
N PHE A 146 34.17 15.81 18.91
CA PHE A 146 33.78 16.16 17.55
C PHE A 146 33.28 17.58 17.41
N ALA A 147 33.47 18.15 16.19
CA ALA A 147 32.87 19.38 15.74
C ALA A 147 31.53 19.08 14.99
N PRO A 148 30.46 19.92 15.13
CA PRO A 148 29.26 19.80 14.34
C PRO A 148 29.49 20.17 12.86
N GLY A 149 28.73 19.58 11.95
CA GLY A 149 28.86 19.81 10.52
C GLY A 149 28.80 21.28 10.09
N ALA A 150 28.01 22.10 10.81
CA ALA A 150 27.93 23.55 10.55
C ALA A 150 29.27 24.32 10.75
N GLN A 151 30.26 23.70 11.40
CA GLN A 151 31.62 24.28 11.56
C GLN A 151 32.59 23.87 10.45
N ALA A 152 32.15 23.04 9.48
CA ALA A 152 32.93 22.73 8.31
C ALA A 152 33.11 24.00 7.42
N VAL A 153 34.31 24.30 7.06
CA VAL A 153 34.65 25.42 6.16
C VAL A 153 34.86 24.93 4.74
N SER A 154 35.54 23.79 4.62
CA SER A 154 35.79 23.16 3.32
C SER A 154 34.55 22.49 2.75
N THR A 155 34.31 22.66 1.46
CA THR A 155 33.28 21.96 0.71
C THR A 155 33.76 20.69 0.01
N LEU A 156 35.08 20.49 0.01
CA LEU A 156 35.80 19.34 -0.51
C LEU A 156 36.87 18.93 0.51
N VAL A 157 37.09 17.63 0.66
CA VAL A 157 38.14 17.06 1.51
C VAL A 157 38.91 15.99 0.73
N ARG A 158 40.18 15.73 1.12
CA ARG A 158 40.95 14.65 0.53
C ARG A 158 40.90 13.40 1.42
N ILE A 159 40.36 12.32 0.91
CA ILE A 159 40.21 11.04 1.60
C ILE A 159 40.76 9.94 0.68
N ALA A 160 41.66 9.08 1.17
CA ALA A 160 42.23 7.98 0.38
C ALA A 160 42.76 8.42 -1.02
N GLY A 161 43.39 9.57 -1.08
CA GLY A 161 43.89 10.16 -2.32
C GLY A 161 42.85 10.74 -3.27
N GLN A 162 41.54 10.65 -2.93
CA GLN A 162 40.42 11.19 -3.70
C GLN A 162 39.99 12.56 -3.17
N GLU A 163 39.62 13.48 -4.08
CA GLU A 163 38.92 14.72 -3.72
C GLU A 163 37.41 14.43 -3.62
N VAL A 164 36.79 14.68 -2.46
CA VAL A 164 35.47 14.21 -2.08
C VAL A 164 34.61 15.40 -1.65
N PRO A 165 33.37 15.53 -2.15
CA PRO A 165 32.38 16.49 -1.65
C PRO A 165 32.15 16.31 -0.14
N PHE A 166 32.19 17.43 0.59
CA PHE A 166 32.01 17.44 2.04
C PHE A 166 30.94 18.44 2.47
N GLY A 167 30.05 18.02 3.39
CA GLY A 167 28.98 18.86 3.96
C GLY A 167 27.71 18.08 4.26
N SER A 168 26.84 18.67 5.09
CA SER A 168 25.55 18.08 5.49
C SER A 168 24.46 18.17 4.41
N GLU A 169 24.59 19.11 3.45
CA GLU A 169 23.60 19.33 2.39
C GLU A 169 23.98 18.56 1.10
N LEU A 170 24.31 17.28 1.23
CA LEU A 170 24.58 16.40 0.08
C LEU A 170 23.37 15.50 -0.23
N LEU A 171 23.05 15.39 -1.51
CA LEU A 171 22.10 14.44 -2.08
C LEU A 171 22.78 13.54 -3.09
N PHE A 172 22.67 12.24 -2.93
CA PHE A 172 23.24 11.26 -3.86
C PHE A 172 22.13 10.75 -4.80
N ALA A 173 22.17 11.19 -6.06
CA ALA A 173 21.09 10.96 -7.02
C ALA A 173 21.51 9.97 -8.11
N ALA A 174 20.77 8.88 -8.24
CA ALA A 174 20.99 7.92 -9.32
C ALA A 174 20.39 8.45 -10.63
N ARG A 175 21.22 8.51 -11.70
CA ARG A 175 20.78 8.95 -13.03
C ARG A 175 19.89 7.93 -13.74
N ASN A 176 20.04 6.66 -13.44
CA ASN A 176 19.45 5.55 -14.18
C ASN A 176 18.33 4.79 -13.43
N LEU A 177 18.04 5.17 -12.18
CA LEU A 177 16.89 4.70 -11.41
C LEU A 177 16.08 5.92 -10.95
N GLU A 178 15.01 6.20 -11.65
CA GLU A 178 14.17 7.37 -11.42
C GLU A 178 13.58 7.35 -10.01
N GLY A 179 13.72 8.45 -9.28
CA GLY A 179 13.25 8.57 -7.91
C GLY A 179 14.22 8.06 -6.84
N PHE A 180 15.40 7.55 -7.19
CA PHE A 180 16.41 7.20 -6.20
C PHE A 180 17.28 8.42 -5.89
N VAL A 181 17.00 9.09 -4.77
CA VAL A 181 17.78 10.21 -4.24
C VAL A 181 18.00 9.97 -2.75
N LEU A 182 19.23 9.69 -2.38
CA LEU A 182 19.64 9.40 -1.01
C LEU A 182 20.13 10.66 -0.29
N HIS A 183 19.66 10.87 0.94
CA HIS A 183 20.27 11.75 1.93
C HIS A 183 20.77 10.92 3.11
N VAL A 184 21.85 11.40 3.75
CA VAL A 184 22.46 10.74 4.90
C VAL A 184 22.48 11.69 6.09
N GLU A 185 22.02 11.20 7.25
CA GLU A 185 22.11 11.90 8.53
C GLU A 185 22.60 10.94 9.63
N ILE A 186 23.03 11.47 10.76
CA ILE A 186 23.71 10.67 11.77
C ILE A 186 23.03 10.83 13.14
N CYS A 187 22.48 9.74 13.64
CA CYS A 187 21.99 9.52 15.00
C CYS A 187 21.14 10.68 15.56
N GLU A 188 21.74 11.60 16.33
CA GLU A 188 21.09 12.75 16.96
C GLU A 188 20.35 13.64 15.97
N ASP A 189 20.76 13.64 14.72
CA ASP A 189 20.12 14.40 13.64
C ASP A 189 18.61 14.06 13.52
N LEU A 190 18.22 12.81 13.84
CA LEU A 190 16.80 12.40 13.89
C LEU A 190 16.05 12.93 15.13
N TRP A 191 16.76 13.12 16.26
CA TRP A 191 16.14 13.39 17.56
C TRP A 191 15.77 14.86 17.77
N VAL A 192 16.33 15.75 16.95
CA VAL A 192 16.06 17.18 17.02
C VAL A 192 14.67 17.54 16.49
N PRO A 193 14.08 18.68 16.91
CA PRO A 193 12.76 19.11 16.42
C PRO A 193 12.66 19.31 14.91
N LEU A 194 13.76 19.67 14.26
CA LEU A 194 13.87 19.84 12.80
C LEU A 194 15.05 19.03 12.27
N PRO A 195 14.88 17.74 11.98
CA PRO A 195 15.90 16.89 11.41
C PRO A 195 16.41 17.40 10.05
N PRO A 196 17.71 17.25 9.72
CA PRO A 196 18.27 17.59 8.40
C PRO A 196 17.49 16.89 7.26
N SER A 197 17.06 15.66 7.47
CA SER A 197 16.25 14.89 6.52
C SER A 197 14.93 15.57 6.13
N THR A 198 14.37 16.45 6.95
CA THR A 198 13.17 17.23 6.59
C THR A 198 13.45 18.14 5.41
N LEU A 199 14.53 18.92 5.47
CA LEU A 199 14.92 19.80 4.36
C LEU A 199 15.43 19.01 3.16
N ALA A 200 16.18 17.93 3.40
CA ALA A 200 16.63 17.05 2.34
C ALA A 200 15.48 16.41 1.56
N ALA A 201 14.40 15.99 2.24
CA ALA A 201 13.22 15.46 1.58
C ALA A 201 12.53 16.53 0.71
N LEU A 202 12.42 17.77 1.20
CA LEU A 202 11.90 18.90 0.43
C LEU A 202 12.84 19.25 -0.76
N ALA A 203 14.16 19.03 -0.63
CA ALA A 203 15.12 19.17 -1.72
C ALA A 203 15.13 17.98 -2.71
N GLY A 204 14.32 16.94 -2.43
CA GLY A 204 14.06 15.82 -3.33
C GLY A 204 14.58 14.46 -2.87
N ALA A 205 15.17 14.31 -1.67
CA ALA A 205 15.56 13.01 -1.14
C ALA A 205 14.32 12.12 -0.94
N THR A 206 14.38 10.90 -1.46
CA THR A 206 13.33 9.87 -1.32
C THR A 206 13.76 8.74 -0.39
N LEU A 207 15.06 8.60 -0.17
CA LEU A 207 15.66 7.68 0.78
C LEU A 207 16.47 8.49 1.79
N ILE A 208 16.32 8.17 3.06
CA ILE A 208 17.07 8.76 4.17
C ILE A 208 17.79 7.61 4.88
N ALA A 209 19.10 7.71 5.01
CA ALA A 209 19.93 6.76 5.72
C ALA A 209 20.43 7.41 7.01
N ASN A 210 20.07 6.83 8.15
CA ASN A 210 20.52 7.27 9.48
C ASN A 210 21.47 6.23 10.07
N LEU A 211 22.74 6.62 10.20
CA LEU A 211 23.75 5.88 10.93
C LEU A 211 23.62 6.25 12.40
N SER A 212 23.42 5.27 13.26
CA SER A 212 23.24 5.51 14.70
C SER A 212 24.20 4.70 15.55
N ALA A 213 24.57 5.29 16.69
CA ALA A 213 25.19 4.60 17.80
C ALA A 213 24.41 4.94 19.09
N SER A 214 23.09 4.87 18.99
CA SER A 214 22.21 5.03 20.14
C SER A 214 22.32 3.80 21.02
N ASP A 215 22.79 3.97 22.26
CA ASP A 215 22.75 2.94 23.30
C ASP A 215 21.31 2.46 23.58
N ILE A 216 21.16 1.36 24.30
CA ILE A 216 19.83 0.85 24.62
C ILE A 216 19.51 0.98 26.11
N THR A 217 18.36 1.58 26.38
CA THR A 217 17.70 1.58 27.67
C THR A 217 16.27 1.06 27.54
N VAL A 218 15.62 0.72 28.66
CA VAL A 218 14.24 0.20 28.65
C VAL A 218 13.30 1.22 27.99
N GLY A 219 12.52 0.77 27.00
CA GLY A 219 11.57 1.61 26.23
C GLY A 219 12.17 2.37 25.05
N LYS A 220 13.51 2.51 24.94
CA LYS A 220 14.14 3.30 23.88
C LYS A 220 13.93 2.72 22.48
N ALA A 221 13.80 1.39 22.37
CA ALA A 221 13.50 0.73 21.08
C ALA A 221 12.13 1.13 20.51
N ASP A 222 11.12 1.28 21.35
CA ASP A 222 9.78 1.72 20.93
C ASP A 222 9.81 3.19 20.50
N TYR A 223 10.55 4.01 21.22
CA TYR A 223 10.74 5.41 20.85
C TYR A 223 11.48 5.56 19.50
N ARG A 224 12.52 4.75 19.23
CA ARG A 224 13.19 4.72 17.91
C ARG A 224 12.21 4.33 16.80
N ARG A 225 11.36 3.32 17.01
CA ARG A 225 10.31 2.95 16.04
C ARG A 225 9.38 4.12 15.77
N LEU A 226 8.96 4.82 16.83
CA LEU A 226 8.04 5.97 16.71
C LEU A 226 8.65 7.11 15.88
N ILE A 227 9.89 7.55 16.22
CA ILE A 227 10.50 8.68 15.53
C ILE A 227 10.90 8.35 14.08
N CYS A 228 11.38 7.12 13.80
CA CYS A 228 11.65 6.66 12.44
C CYS A 228 10.37 6.61 11.60
N ALA A 229 9.28 6.05 12.14
CA ALA A 229 7.98 6.01 11.48
C ALA A 229 7.44 7.42 11.20
N ALA A 230 7.50 8.30 12.20
CA ALA A 230 7.02 9.68 12.08
C ALA A 230 7.80 10.48 11.04
N GLN A 231 9.14 10.37 11.03
CA GLN A 231 9.99 11.06 10.06
C GLN A 231 9.80 10.53 8.65
N SER A 232 9.73 9.20 8.48
CA SER A 232 9.40 8.56 7.21
C SER A 232 8.07 9.06 6.64
N ALA A 233 7.02 9.12 7.48
CA ALA A 233 5.68 9.59 7.08
C ALA A 233 5.66 11.08 6.71
N LYS A 234 6.23 11.94 7.54
CA LYS A 234 6.27 13.41 7.29
C LYS A 234 7.05 13.77 6.04
N CYS A 235 8.17 13.08 5.80
CA CYS A 235 9.02 13.29 4.64
C CYS A 235 8.49 12.58 3.38
N VAL A 236 7.48 11.73 3.49
CA VAL A 236 7.04 10.83 2.41
C VAL A 236 8.25 10.18 1.76
N ALA A 237 9.05 9.48 2.57
CA ALA A 237 10.34 8.91 2.19
C ALA A 237 10.55 7.53 2.80
N ALA A 238 11.47 6.75 2.21
CA ALA A 238 12.03 5.60 2.90
C ALA A 238 13.01 6.08 3.98
N TYR A 239 12.96 5.48 5.16
CA TYR A 239 13.86 5.78 6.28
C TYR A 239 14.57 4.50 6.72
N LEU A 240 15.88 4.47 6.55
CA LEU A 240 16.76 3.38 6.93
C LEU A 240 17.52 3.78 8.19
N TYR A 241 17.52 2.93 9.21
CA TYR A 241 18.16 3.18 10.48
C TYR A 241 19.02 1.99 10.87
N SER A 242 20.29 2.24 11.20
CA SER A 242 21.24 1.21 11.67
C SER A 242 21.89 1.64 12.97
N ALA A 243 21.62 0.93 14.06
CA ALA A 243 22.22 1.19 15.36
C ALA A 243 23.46 0.33 15.61
N ALA A 244 24.44 0.86 16.35
CA ALA A 244 25.57 0.12 16.88
C ALA A 244 25.12 -1.10 17.69
N GLY A 245 25.89 -2.17 17.61
CA GLY A 245 25.50 -3.48 18.15
C GLY A 245 26.64 -4.25 18.80
N PRO A 246 26.80 -5.54 18.45
CA PRO A 246 27.71 -6.44 19.16
C PRO A 246 29.17 -5.99 19.02
N GLY A 247 29.88 -5.92 20.15
CA GLY A 247 31.30 -5.60 20.21
C GLY A 247 31.64 -4.16 20.59
N GLU A 248 30.66 -3.26 20.70
CA GLU A 248 30.85 -1.97 21.34
C GLU A 248 31.16 -2.13 22.84
N SER A 249 31.85 -1.15 23.43
CA SER A 249 32.16 -1.18 24.87
C SER A 249 30.91 -1.16 25.72
N THR A 250 30.92 -1.97 26.78
CA THR A 250 29.86 -2.02 27.79
C THR A 250 30.33 -1.49 29.13
N THR A 251 31.25 -0.54 29.14
CA THR A 251 31.74 0.09 30.36
C THR A 251 30.56 0.56 31.25
N ASP A 252 29.63 1.34 30.68
CA ASP A 252 28.43 1.79 31.38
C ASP A 252 27.14 1.65 30.52
N LEU A 253 27.26 1.34 29.24
CA LEU A 253 26.16 1.30 28.28
C LEU A 253 26.01 -0.09 27.65
N ALA A 254 24.86 -0.34 27.03
CA ALA A 254 24.60 -1.55 26.26
C ALA A 254 24.13 -1.19 24.85
N TRP A 255 24.29 -2.12 23.91
CA TRP A 255 24.06 -1.90 22.48
C TRP A 255 23.22 -3.04 21.91
N ASP A 256 22.11 -2.72 21.26
CA ASP A 256 21.15 -3.73 20.81
C ASP A 256 21.19 -4.05 19.31
N GLY A 257 21.93 -3.27 18.51
CA GLY A 257 22.07 -3.53 17.08
C GLY A 257 20.75 -3.45 16.30
N GLN A 258 19.81 -2.60 16.73
CA GLN A 258 18.51 -2.47 16.05
C GLN A 258 18.67 -1.87 14.66
N ALA A 259 18.20 -2.60 13.64
CA ALA A 259 18.10 -2.13 12.26
C ALA A 259 16.62 -2.02 11.85
N LEU A 260 16.24 -0.91 11.20
CA LEU A 260 14.88 -0.61 10.81
C LEU A 260 14.81 -0.12 9.37
N VAL A 261 13.75 -0.50 8.65
CA VAL A 261 13.40 0.05 7.34
C VAL A 261 11.95 0.46 7.35
N TYR A 262 11.69 1.74 7.09
CA TYR A 262 10.36 2.32 6.95
C TYR A 262 10.16 2.89 5.55
N GLU A 263 8.92 2.95 5.08
CA GLU A 263 8.50 3.65 3.88
C GLU A 263 7.17 4.35 4.13
N ASN A 264 7.15 5.67 4.00
CA ASN A 264 5.94 6.49 4.22
C ASN A 264 5.21 6.15 5.54
N GLY A 265 5.98 5.92 6.62
CA GLY A 265 5.48 5.59 7.95
C GLY A 265 5.20 4.10 8.20
N GLU A 266 5.19 3.27 7.17
CA GLU A 266 5.01 1.82 7.32
C GLU A 266 6.35 1.12 7.56
N ARG A 267 6.41 0.23 8.57
CA ARG A 267 7.58 -0.57 8.84
C ARG A 267 7.66 -1.76 7.88
N LEU A 268 8.68 -1.78 7.03
CA LEU A 268 8.91 -2.86 6.07
C LEU A 268 9.76 -3.99 6.65
N ALA A 269 10.79 -3.65 7.44
CA ALA A 269 11.67 -4.63 8.07
C ALA A 269 12.23 -4.13 9.40
N GLU A 270 12.51 -5.06 10.31
CA GLU A 270 13.18 -4.84 11.59
C GLU A 270 14.07 -6.04 11.91
N SER A 271 15.29 -5.79 12.39
CA SER A 271 16.20 -6.84 12.85
C SER A 271 15.82 -7.41 14.21
N GLN A 272 16.29 -8.62 14.48
CA GLN A 272 16.38 -9.09 15.85
C GLN A 272 17.36 -8.19 16.62
N ARG A 273 17.00 -7.78 17.82
CA ARG A 273 17.86 -7.01 18.72
C ARG A 273 18.76 -7.93 19.54
N PHE A 274 19.88 -7.40 20.00
CA PHE A 274 20.91 -8.14 20.76
C PHE A 274 21.43 -9.37 20.01
N PRO A 275 21.86 -9.22 18.74
CA PRO A 275 22.43 -10.34 18.01
C PRO A 275 23.81 -10.70 18.59
N LEU A 276 24.16 -11.99 18.61
CA LEU A 276 25.49 -12.44 18.99
C LEU A 276 26.53 -12.16 17.91
N GLU A 277 26.11 -12.27 16.66
CA GLU A 277 26.89 -12.00 15.44
C GLU A 277 26.28 -10.82 14.68
N GLY A 278 27.01 -10.30 13.70
CA GLY A 278 26.50 -9.23 12.84
C GLY A 278 25.24 -9.62 12.07
N GLY A 279 24.28 -8.72 12.00
CA GLY A 279 22.99 -8.88 11.31
C GLY A 279 22.89 -8.12 10.00
N LEU A 280 22.02 -8.59 9.10
CA LEU A 280 21.65 -7.92 7.86
C LEU A 280 20.16 -8.14 7.61
N ILE A 281 19.43 -7.05 7.37
CA ILE A 281 18.05 -7.08 6.87
C ILE A 281 17.98 -6.45 5.50
N THR A 282 17.05 -6.91 4.67
CA THR A 282 16.76 -6.35 3.35
C THR A 282 15.30 -5.98 3.21
N SER A 283 15.01 -5.04 2.33
CA SER A 283 13.65 -4.70 1.92
C SER A 283 13.62 -4.00 0.57
N ASP A 284 12.46 -4.01 -0.08
CA ASP A 284 12.24 -3.36 -1.36
C ASP A 284 11.45 -2.06 -1.16
N ILE A 285 12.05 -0.92 -1.53
CA ILE A 285 11.44 0.41 -1.44
C ILE A 285 10.71 0.71 -2.74
N ASP A 286 9.46 1.15 -2.65
CA ASP A 286 8.65 1.58 -3.79
C ASP A 286 8.85 3.07 -4.08
N LEU A 287 9.81 3.39 -4.96
CA LEU A 287 10.14 4.77 -5.34
C LEU A 287 8.99 5.46 -6.09
N ASP A 288 8.22 4.71 -6.89
CA ASP A 288 7.07 5.25 -7.61
C ASP A 288 5.98 5.66 -6.63
N HIS A 289 5.73 4.85 -5.58
CA HIS A 289 4.77 5.18 -4.52
C HIS A 289 5.12 6.52 -3.85
N LEU A 290 6.35 6.65 -3.39
CA LEU A 290 6.81 7.88 -2.71
C LEU A 290 6.64 9.11 -3.59
N ARG A 291 6.98 9.02 -4.89
CA ARG A 291 6.84 10.13 -5.84
C ARG A 291 5.38 10.47 -6.11
N GLN A 292 4.52 9.47 -6.28
CA GLN A 292 3.09 9.66 -6.51
C GLN A 292 2.42 10.32 -5.30
N GLU A 293 2.74 9.89 -4.09
CA GLU A 293 2.19 10.48 -2.86
C GLU A 293 2.62 11.96 -2.74
N ARG A 294 3.90 12.29 -2.96
CA ARG A 294 4.38 13.69 -2.97
C ARG A 294 3.67 14.55 -4.03
N THR A 295 3.40 14.00 -5.22
CA THR A 295 2.71 14.71 -6.30
C THR A 295 1.27 15.04 -5.92
N ARG A 296 0.61 14.18 -5.16
CA ARG A 296 -0.78 14.34 -4.71
C ARG A 296 -0.92 15.20 -3.47
N LEU A 297 0.08 15.20 -2.61
CA LEU A 297 0.10 15.96 -1.36
C LEU A 297 0.52 17.40 -1.64
N THR A 298 -0.44 18.27 -1.99
CA THR A 298 -0.18 19.67 -2.35
C THR A 298 0.56 20.45 -1.27
N SER A 299 0.27 20.19 0.01
CA SER A 299 0.97 20.81 1.15
C SER A 299 2.46 20.46 1.21
N PHE A 300 2.89 19.33 0.63
CA PHE A 300 4.32 19.04 0.47
C PHE A 300 4.95 20.05 -0.49
N GLY A 301 4.29 20.36 -1.61
CA GLY A 301 4.72 21.37 -2.56
C GLY A 301 4.74 22.78 -1.95
N ASP A 302 3.75 23.11 -1.11
CA ASP A 302 3.71 24.39 -0.39
C ASP A 302 4.90 24.54 0.56
N CYS A 303 5.28 23.47 1.28
CA CYS A 303 6.48 23.44 2.10
C CYS A 303 7.77 23.61 1.27
N VAL A 304 7.86 22.98 0.10
CA VAL A 304 9.00 23.18 -0.83
C VAL A 304 9.13 24.66 -1.21
N GLN A 305 8.02 25.30 -1.55
CA GLN A 305 8.02 26.73 -1.91
C GLN A 305 8.44 27.62 -0.74
N MET A 306 7.93 27.37 0.46
CA MET A 306 8.21 28.15 1.68
C MET A 306 9.70 28.09 2.05
N HIS A 307 10.34 26.95 1.87
CA HIS A 307 11.74 26.71 2.24
C HIS A 307 12.71 26.81 1.06
N ALA A 308 12.27 27.20 -0.13
CA ALA A 308 13.05 27.24 -1.36
C ALA A 308 14.46 27.90 -1.24
N PRO A 309 14.67 28.99 -0.49
CA PRO A 309 16.00 29.56 -0.31
C PRO A 309 17.01 28.57 0.30
N ARG A 310 16.62 27.85 1.37
CA ARG A 310 17.47 26.87 2.05
C ARG A 310 17.70 25.60 1.22
N LEU A 311 16.74 25.25 0.35
CA LEU A 311 16.84 24.05 -0.47
C LEU A 311 17.89 24.20 -1.61
N ARG A 312 18.30 25.42 -1.94
CA ARG A 312 19.32 25.71 -2.96
C ARG A 312 20.74 25.36 -2.51
N ASP A 313 20.95 25.22 -1.21
CA ASP A 313 22.24 24.87 -0.63
C ASP A 313 22.56 23.36 -0.83
N PHE A 314 21.54 22.55 -1.13
CA PHE A 314 21.73 21.13 -1.38
C PHE A 314 22.45 20.88 -2.70
N ARG A 315 23.62 20.22 -2.61
CA ARG A 315 24.45 19.80 -3.74
C ARG A 315 24.14 18.37 -4.14
N ARG A 316 23.89 18.15 -5.43
CA ARG A 316 23.63 16.81 -5.96
C ARG A 316 24.91 16.16 -6.45
N VAL A 317 25.23 14.99 -5.92
CA VAL A 317 26.26 14.08 -6.40
C VAL A 317 25.57 13.01 -7.25
N GLU A 318 25.77 13.10 -8.56
CA GLU A 318 25.14 12.16 -9.50
C GLU A 318 26.03 10.94 -9.74
N PHE A 319 25.37 9.76 -9.80
CA PHE A 319 26.04 8.48 -10.05
C PHE A 319 25.11 7.52 -10.79
N ASP A 320 25.64 6.38 -11.24
CA ASP A 320 24.83 5.33 -11.84
C ASP A 320 24.77 4.13 -10.88
N LEU A 321 23.56 3.62 -10.66
CA LEU A 321 23.36 2.36 -9.95
C LEU A 321 23.53 1.19 -10.92
N GLU A 322 24.08 0.12 -10.41
CA GLU A 322 24.15 -1.15 -11.12
C GLU A 322 23.47 -2.23 -10.28
N TRP A 323 22.71 -3.09 -10.93
CA TRP A 323 22.08 -4.25 -10.30
C TRP A 323 22.21 -5.47 -11.18
N SER A 324 22.05 -6.65 -10.59
CA SER A 324 22.12 -7.92 -11.30
C SER A 324 21.07 -7.99 -12.40
N LYS A 325 21.47 -8.41 -13.60
CA LYS A 325 20.55 -8.72 -14.68
C LYS A 325 19.86 -10.05 -14.39
N GLY A 326 18.59 -10.15 -14.74
CA GLY A 326 17.80 -11.35 -14.59
C GLY A 326 16.67 -11.21 -13.57
N ARG A 327 16.15 -12.35 -13.16
CA ARG A 327 15.03 -12.39 -12.22
C ARG A 327 15.45 -11.86 -10.86
N MET A 328 14.75 -10.81 -10.42
CA MET A 328 14.86 -10.23 -9.08
C MET A 328 13.46 -10.13 -8.49
N PRO A 329 13.00 -11.17 -7.78
CA PRO A 329 11.66 -11.20 -7.21
C PRO A 329 11.52 -10.20 -6.08
N LEU A 330 10.30 -9.77 -5.82
CA LEU A 330 9.96 -8.90 -4.71
C LEU A 330 10.10 -9.67 -3.38
N GLU A 331 10.82 -9.13 -2.41
CA GLU A 331 10.89 -9.63 -1.03
C GLU A 331 9.82 -9.00 -0.16
N ARG A 332 9.41 -7.78 -0.51
CA ARG A 332 8.34 -7.07 0.17
C ARG A 332 7.04 -7.87 0.09
N ARG A 333 6.37 -8.01 1.22
CA ARG A 333 5.07 -8.66 1.27
C ARG A 333 4.01 -7.81 0.55
N ILE A 334 3.25 -8.45 -0.33
CA ILE A 334 2.07 -7.87 -0.98
C ILE A 334 0.82 -8.56 -0.45
N GLU A 335 -0.09 -7.76 0.11
CA GLU A 335 -1.38 -8.26 0.58
C GLU A 335 -2.26 -8.65 -0.61
N ARG A 336 -2.78 -9.89 -0.60
CA ARG A 336 -3.73 -10.36 -1.62
C ARG A 336 -5.05 -9.59 -1.59
N PHE A 337 -5.48 -9.27 -0.38
CA PHE A 337 -6.69 -8.49 -0.14
C PHE A 337 -6.27 -7.12 0.44
N PRO A 338 -5.90 -6.14 -0.41
CA PRO A 338 -5.31 -4.89 0.07
C PRO A 338 -6.26 -4.04 0.93
N TYR A 339 -7.56 -4.30 0.85
CA TYR A 339 -8.57 -3.68 1.73
C TYR A 339 -8.73 -4.40 3.07
N VAL A 340 -8.17 -5.61 3.21
CA VAL A 340 -8.36 -6.47 4.38
C VAL A 340 -7.00 -6.94 4.89
N PRO A 341 -6.44 -6.34 5.96
CA PRO A 341 -5.17 -6.79 6.53
C PRO A 341 -5.21 -8.28 6.88
N ALA A 342 -4.13 -9.00 6.59
CA ALA A 342 -4.04 -10.40 6.95
C ALA A 342 -3.76 -10.60 8.46
N ASP A 343 -3.18 -9.60 9.14
CA ASP A 343 -3.05 -9.61 10.60
C ASP A 343 -4.43 -9.55 11.28
N PRO A 344 -4.78 -10.50 12.15
CA PRO A 344 -6.12 -10.59 12.74
C PRO A 344 -6.53 -9.37 13.57
N ALA A 345 -5.62 -8.81 14.36
CA ALA A 345 -5.93 -7.68 15.24
C ALA A 345 -6.18 -6.40 14.42
N ARG A 346 -5.30 -6.12 13.47
CA ARG A 346 -5.45 -4.97 12.55
C ARG A 346 -6.69 -5.12 11.65
N ARG A 347 -7.01 -6.34 11.23
CA ARG A 347 -8.20 -6.60 10.42
C ARG A 347 -9.47 -6.35 11.22
N ASP A 348 -9.54 -6.81 12.47
CA ASP A 348 -10.73 -6.64 13.32
C ASP A 348 -10.99 -5.17 13.61
N GLU A 349 -9.94 -4.42 13.94
CA GLU A 349 -10.01 -2.96 14.08
C GLU A 349 -10.51 -2.30 12.78
N ARG A 350 -9.96 -2.69 11.63
CA ARG A 350 -10.37 -2.16 10.32
C ARG A 350 -11.80 -2.50 9.97
N CYS A 351 -12.25 -3.73 10.24
CA CYS A 351 -13.64 -4.12 10.03
C CYS A 351 -14.61 -3.33 10.92
N ALA A 352 -14.24 -3.11 12.18
CA ALA A 352 -15.03 -2.29 13.09
C ALA A 352 -15.15 -0.84 12.60
N GLU A 353 -14.02 -0.22 12.22
CA GLU A 353 -14.01 1.15 11.67
C GLU A 353 -14.89 1.27 10.42
N VAL A 354 -14.75 0.35 9.46
CA VAL A 354 -15.55 0.37 8.22
C VAL A 354 -17.03 0.27 8.53
N TYR A 355 -17.42 -0.66 9.40
CA TYR A 355 -18.81 -0.87 9.80
C TYR A 355 -19.38 0.36 10.52
N ASP A 356 -18.63 0.94 11.45
CA ASP A 356 -19.04 2.13 12.18
C ASP A 356 -19.16 3.37 11.29
N ILE A 357 -18.25 3.57 10.32
CA ILE A 357 -18.35 4.64 9.32
C ILE A 357 -19.63 4.50 8.48
N GLN A 358 -19.98 3.27 8.06
CA GLN A 358 -21.21 3.02 7.31
C GLN A 358 -22.46 3.34 8.15
N VAL A 359 -22.46 2.91 9.40
CA VAL A 359 -23.58 3.11 10.35
C VAL A 359 -23.73 4.61 10.66
N GLU A 360 -22.65 5.30 11.01
CA GLU A 360 -22.66 6.73 11.32
C GLU A 360 -23.15 7.58 10.13
N GLY A 361 -22.69 7.23 8.92
CA GLY A 361 -23.12 7.91 7.71
C GLY A 361 -24.64 7.80 7.48
N LEU A 362 -25.24 6.63 7.75
CA LEU A 362 -26.68 6.43 7.65
C LEU A 362 -27.42 7.14 8.78
N MET A 363 -26.95 7.04 10.03
CA MET A 363 -27.55 7.73 11.18
C MET A 363 -27.66 9.23 10.91
N LYS A 364 -26.57 9.85 10.49
CA LYS A 364 -26.56 11.30 10.17
C LYS A 364 -27.53 11.66 9.05
N ARG A 365 -27.68 10.79 8.05
CA ARG A 365 -28.63 11.01 6.96
C ARG A 365 -30.08 10.96 7.45
N LEU A 366 -30.43 10.02 8.30
CA LEU A 366 -31.78 9.90 8.91
C LEU A 366 -32.06 11.11 9.81
N GLU A 367 -31.14 11.49 10.67
CA GLU A 367 -31.30 12.68 11.52
C GLU A 367 -31.51 13.96 10.70
N SER A 368 -30.67 14.19 9.68
CA SER A 368 -30.72 15.43 8.88
C SER A 368 -31.98 15.56 8.03
N THR A 369 -32.59 14.45 7.65
CA THR A 369 -33.84 14.42 6.86
C THR A 369 -35.08 14.34 7.73
N GLY A 370 -34.94 13.97 9.02
CA GLY A 370 -36.06 13.67 9.93
C GLY A 370 -36.82 12.38 9.58
N LEU A 371 -36.34 11.60 8.60
CA LEU A 371 -36.95 10.36 8.19
C LEU A 371 -36.66 9.25 9.22
N LYS A 372 -37.68 8.46 9.54
CA LYS A 372 -37.60 7.38 10.52
C LYS A 372 -37.81 6.00 9.90
N LYS A 373 -37.78 5.90 8.57
CA LYS A 373 -37.92 4.65 7.84
C LYS A 373 -36.93 4.57 6.68
N VAL A 374 -36.45 3.40 6.39
CA VAL A 374 -35.68 3.08 5.17
C VAL A 374 -36.38 1.96 4.39
N VAL A 375 -36.27 2.03 3.06
CA VAL A 375 -36.74 1.02 2.13
C VAL A 375 -35.54 0.39 1.48
N ILE A 376 -35.43 -0.93 1.55
CA ILE A 376 -34.27 -1.65 1.02
C ILE A 376 -34.73 -2.90 0.25
N GLY A 377 -34.18 -3.11 -0.95
CA GLY A 377 -34.31 -4.33 -1.71
C GLY A 377 -33.39 -5.42 -1.17
N ILE A 378 -33.94 -6.53 -0.71
CA ILE A 378 -33.21 -7.68 -0.16
C ILE A 378 -33.20 -8.81 -1.19
N SER A 379 -32.05 -8.99 -1.87
CA SER A 379 -31.84 -10.07 -2.84
C SER A 379 -31.43 -11.39 -2.19
N GLY A 380 -30.94 -11.36 -0.94
CA GLY A 380 -30.32 -12.51 -0.28
C GLY A 380 -28.85 -12.74 -0.68
N GLY A 381 -28.24 -11.78 -1.40
CA GLY A 381 -26.80 -11.70 -1.69
C GLY A 381 -26.04 -10.86 -0.67
N LEU A 382 -24.71 -10.79 -0.84
CA LEU A 382 -23.77 -10.13 0.09
C LEU A 382 -24.08 -8.64 0.31
N ASP A 383 -24.33 -7.89 -0.77
CA ASP A 383 -24.42 -6.43 -0.74
C ASP A 383 -25.68 -5.94 -0.02
N SER A 384 -26.83 -6.55 -0.37
CA SER A 384 -28.10 -6.26 0.32
C SER A 384 -28.07 -6.70 1.78
N THR A 385 -27.34 -7.77 2.09
CA THR A 385 -27.11 -8.23 3.47
C THR A 385 -26.30 -7.21 4.25
N GLN A 386 -25.15 -6.73 3.72
CA GLN A 386 -24.35 -5.72 4.41
C GLN A 386 -25.14 -4.43 4.64
N ALA A 387 -25.88 -3.96 3.64
CA ALA A 387 -26.70 -2.77 3.77
C ALA A 387 -27.82 -2.94 4.83
N ALA A 388 -28.43 -4.14 4.93
CA ALA A 388 -29.41 -4.45 5.96
C ALA A 388 -28.81 -4.47 7.37
N LEU A 389 -27.62 -5.06 7.54
CA LEU A 389 -26.88 -5.08 8.81
C LEU A 389 -26.54 -3.65 9.28
N VAL A 390 -26.08 -2.79 8.36
CA VAL A 390 -25.81 -1.37 8.63
C VAL A 390 -27.10 -0.64 9.03
N ALA A 391 -28.21 -0.87 8.30
CA ALA A 391 -29.49 -0.25 8.58
C ALA A 391 -30.00 -0.61 9.98
N VAL A 392 -30.02 -1.89 10.32
CA VAL A 392 -30.48 -2.37 11.63
C VAL A 392 -29.61 -1.81 12.75
N ARG A 393 -28.29 -1.79 12.60
CA ARG A 393 -27.38 -1.20 13.61
C ARG A 393 -27.61 0.31 13.78
N ALA A 394 -27.83 1.03 12.68
CA ALA A 394 -28.14 2.46 12.73
C ALA A 394 -29.46 2.73 13.48
N PHE A 395 -30.49 1.90 13.22
CA PHE A 395 -31.77 2.02 13.90
C PHE A 395 -31.67 1.68 15.39
N ASP A 396 -30.92 0.64 15.76
CA ASP A 396 -30.65 0.30 17.16
C ASP A 396 -29.96 1.47 17.90
N ARG A 397 -28.93 2.08 17.29
CA ARG A 397 -28.21 3.22 17.89
C ARG A 397 -29.07 4.49 18.02
N LEU A 398 -30.00 4.71 17.08
CA LEU A 398 -30.95 5.84 17.12
C LEU A 398 -32.17 5.58 18.03
N GLY A 399 -32.27 4.39 18.61
CA GLY A 399 -33.48 4.00 19.41
C GLY A 399 -34.73 3.87 18.56
N LEU A 400 -34.60 3.64 17.25
CA LEU A 400 -35.70 3.43 16.33
C LEU A 400 -36.05 1.93 16.23
N PRO A 401 -37.32 1.57 16.08
CA PRO A 401 -37.68 0.17 15.96
C PRO A 401 -37.16 -0.44 14.64
N ARG A 402 -36.59 -1.64 14.72
CA ARG A 402 -36.09 -2.37 13.52
C ARG A 402 -37.19 -2.63 12.49
N SER A 403 -38.46 -2.68 12.89
CA SER A 403 -39.60 -2.77 11.99
C SER A 403 -39.76 -1.56 11.05
N ASN A 404 -39.07 -0.47 11.31
CA ASN A 404 -38.99 0.68 10.41
C ASN A 404 -37.94 0.49 9.29
N VAL A 405 -37.16 -0.56 9.33
CA VAL A 405 -36.34 -1.02 8.18
C VAL A 405 -37.26 -1.92 7.31
N LEU A 406 -37.77 -1.35 6.23
CA LEU A 406 -38.76 -2.00 5.35
C LEU A 406 -37.99 -2.75 4.25
N GLY A 407 -37.84 -4.06 4.41
CA GLY A 407 -37.18 -4.96 3.48
C GLY A 407 -38.14 -5.54 2.46
N PHE A 408 -37.81 -5.42 1.18
CA PHE A 408 -38.60 -5.98 0.09
C PHE A 408 -37.79 -7.00 -0.69
N THR A 409 -38.28 -8.24 -0.82
CA THR A 409 -37.78 -9.15 -1.84
C THR A 409 -38.61 -9.00 -3.11
N LEU A 410 -37.92 -8.85 -4.25
CA LEU A 410 -38.51 -8.54 -5.55
C LEU A 410 -38.12 -9.62 -6.58
N PRO A 411 -38.70 -10.85 -6.48
CA PRO A 411 -38.32 -11.95 -7.36
C PRO A 411 -38.59 -11.61 -8.81
N GLY A 412 -37.57 -11.84 -9.67
CA GLY A 412 -37.62 -11.77 -11.10
C GLY A 412 -37.46 -13.15 -11.75
N PHE A 413 -37.15 -13.16 -13.07
CA PHE A 413 -37.04 -14.41 -13.84
C PHE A 413 -35.78 -15.24 -13.47
N GLY A 414 -34.72 -14.60 -12.99
CA GLY A 414 -33.44 -15.24 -12.62
C GLY A 414 -33.31 -15.55 -11.13
N THR A 415 -34.30 -15.19 -10.30
CA THR A 415 -34.21 -15.39 -8.84
C THR A 415 -34.18 -16.87 -8.49
N THR A 416 -33.15 -17.31 -7.76
CA THR A 416 -33.03 -18.70 -7.31
C THR A 416 -33.79 -18.94 -6.00
N ARG A 417 -34.16 -20.18 -5.75
CA ARG A 417 -34.81 -20.56 -4.48
C ARG A 417 -33.89 -20.27 -3.28
N ARG A 418 -32.59 -20.49 -3.43
CA ARG A 418 -31.59 -20.30 -2.37
C ARG A 418 -31.52 -18.85 -1.90
N THR A 419 -31.36 -17.91 -2.83
CA THR A 419 -31.27 -16.47 -2.52
C THR A 419 -32.62 -15.93 -2.02
N TYR A 420 -33.72 -16.37 -2.59
CA TYR A 420 -35.05 -16.05 -2.10
C TYR A 420 -35.24 -16.48 -0.63
N ASP A 421 -34.90 -17.73 -0.29
CA ASP A 421 -34.96 -18.23 1.10
C ASP A 421 -34.02 -17.46 2.03
N ASN A 422 -32.79 -17.10 1.55
CA ASN A 422 -31.83 -16.29 2.30
C ASN A 422 -32.43 -14.90 2.63
N ALA A 423 -33.03 -14.23 1.64
CA ALA A 423 -33.63 -12.90 1.82
C ALA A 423 -34.71 -12.92 2.91
N ARG A 424 -35.65 -13.88 2.83
CA ARG A 424 -36.72 -13.99 3.81
C ARG A 424 -36.23 -14.30 5.23
N ARG A 425 -35.28 -15.23 5.35
CA ARG A 425 -34.68 -15.59 6.65
C ARG A 425 -33.90 -14.42 7.25
N LEU A 426 -33.16 -13.68 6.43
CA LEU A 426 -32.42 -12.52 6.89
C LEU A 426 -33.31 -11.43 7.46
N MET A 427 -34.36 -11.05 6.71
CA MET A 427 -35.32 -10.04 7.16
C MET A 427 -36.02 -10.44 8.48
N ALA A 428 -36.41 -11.70 8.59
CA ALA A 428 -37.05 -12.24 9.81
C ALA A 428 -36.08 -12.23 11.01
N ALA A 429 -34.85 -12.73 10.82
CA ALA A 429 -33.82 -12.79 11.87
C ALA A 429 -33.43 -11.41 12.37
N LEU A 430 -33.33 -10.41 11.47
CA LEU A 430 -33.01 -9.02 11.83
C LEU A 430 -34.21 -8.25 12.44
N GLY A 431 -35.42 -8.81 12.48
CA GLY A 431 -36.62 -8.12 12.99
C GLY A 431 -37.12 -6.98 12.09
N MET A 432 -36.85 -7.04 10.80
CA MET A 432 -37.27 -6.06 9.80
C MET A 432 -38.76 -6.29 9.41
N SER A 433 -39.43 -5.23 8.94
CA SER A 433 -40.69 -5.42 8.23
C SER A 433 -40.41 -5.99 6.84
N ALA A 434 -40.93 -7.18 6.56
CA ALA A 434 -40.68 -7.93 5.35
C ALA A 434 -41.90 -7.99 4.43
N ALA A 435 -41.73 -7.71 3.15
CA ALA A 435 -42.75 -7.91 2.13
C ALA A 435 -42.15 -8.46 0.83
N GLU A 436 -43.01 -9.04 0.00
CA GLU A 436 -42.65 -9.58 -1.31
C GLU A 436 -43.45 -8.91 -2.40
N ILE A 437 -42.82 -8.58 -3.51
CA ILE A 437 -43.48 -8.07 -4.72
C ILE A 437 -42.88 -8.80 -5.94
N ASP A 438 -43.69 -9.65 -6.56
CA ASP A 438 -43.30 -10.30 -7.81
C ASP A 438 -43.30 -9.30 -8.97
N ILE A 439 -42.09 -9.01 -9.48
CA ILE A 439 -41.91 -8.04 -10.57
C ILE A 439 -42.13 -8.64 -11.95
N ARG A 440 -42.24 -9.96 -12.09
CA ARG A 440 -42.37 -10.62 -13.41
C ARG A 440 -43.54 -10.13 -14.24
N PRO A 441 -44.78 -9.93 -13.70
CA PRO A 441 -45.90 -9.41 -14.48
C PRO A 441 -45.63 -8.00 -15.03
N ALA A 442 -45.01 -7.11 -14.25
CA ALA A 442 -44.67 -5.76 -14.69
C ALA A 442 -43.56 -5.78 -15.74
N ALA A 443 -42.53 -6.58 -15.54
CA ALA A 443 -41.41 -6.75 -16.49
C ALA A 443 -41.93 -7.37 -17.82
N GLU A 444 -42.79 -8.36 -17.80
CA GLU A 444 -43.41 -8.92 -19.02
C GLU A 444 -44.23 -7.86 -19.78
N ARG A 445 -45.00 -7.05 -19.06
CA ARG A 445 -45.76 -5.96 -19.65
C ARG A 445 -44.84 -4.94 -20.33
N MET A 446 -43.79 -4.49 -19.65
CA MET A 446 -42.81 -3.58 -20.19
C MET A 446 -42.11 -4.15 -21.44
N LEU A 447 -41.70 -5.42 -21.42
CA LEU A 447 -41.07 -6.09 -22.55
C LEU A 447 -42.00 -6.20 -23.75
N LYS A 448 -43.33 -6.38 -23.53
CA LYS A 448 -44.33 -6.34 -24.60
C LYS A 448 -44.50 -4.95 -25.17
N ASP A 449 -44.62 -3.93 -24.34
CA ASP A 449 -44.86 -2.54 -24.76
C ASP A 449 -43.73 -1.98 -25.57
N ILE A 450 -42.45 -2.32 -25.26
CA ILE A 450 -41.28 -1.92 -26.06
C ILE A 450 -40.99 -2.83 -27.27
N GLY A 451 -41.81 -3.85 -27.49
CA GLY A 451 -41.70 -4.78 -28.61
C GLY A 451 -40.52 -5.77 -28.53
N HIS A 452 -39.99 -6.00 -27.32
CA HIS A 452 -38.88 -6.94 -27.11
C HIS A 452 -39.27 -8.38 -27.48
N PRO A 453 -38.36 -9.20 -28.08
CA PRO A 453 -38.67 -10.56 -28.52
C PRO A 453 -39.22 -11.48 -27.40
N PHE A 454 -38.74 -11.32 -26.15
CA PHE A 454 -39.27 -12.07 -24.99
C PHE A 454 -40.74 -11.81 -24.76
N GLY A 455 -41.23 -10.58 -24.91
CA GLY A 455 -42.63 -10.21 -24.80
C GLY A 455 -43.54 -10.84 -25.89
N ARG A 456 -42.93 -11.40 -26.95
CA ARG A 456 -43.61 -12.15 -28.04
C ARG A 456 -43.38 -13.67 -27.94
N GLY A 457 -42.90 -14.18 -26.77
CA GLY A 457 -42.69 -15.60 -26.51
C GLY A 457 -41.33 -16.16 -27.01
N LYS A 458 -40.41 -15.34 -27.57
CA LYS A 458 -39.09 -15.80 -27.96
C LYS A 458 -38.11 -15.64 -26.81
N ARG A 459 -37.46 -16.74 -26.35
CA ARG A 459 -36.45 -16.72 -25.26
C ARG A 459 -35.22 -15.91 -25.69
N THR A 460 -35.20 -14.60 -25.39
CA THR A 460 -34.09 -13.67 -25.63
C THR A 460 -33.73 -13.02 -24.29
N TYR A 461 -32.47 -13.22 -23.84
CA TYR A 461 -31.97 -12.76 -22.54
C TYR A 461 -30.79 -11.83 -22.79
N ASP A 462 -31.08 -10.64 -23.28
CA ASP A 462 -30.10 -9.59 -23.55
C ASP A 462 -30.10 -8.50 -22.46
N VAL A 463 -29.28 -7.49 -22.63
CA VAL A 463 -29.16 -6.35 -21.70
C VAL A 463 -30.51 -5.64 -21.47
N THR A 464 -31.42 -5.61 -22.47
CA THR A 464 -32.74 -5.02 -22.33
C THR A 464 -33.60 -5.84 -21.36
N PHE A 465 -33.57 -7.16 -21.51
CA PHE A 465 -34.27 -8.09 -20.60
C PHE A 465 -33.77 -7.94 -19.14
N GLU A 466 -32.47 -7.80 -18.94
CA GLU A 466 -31.89 -7.58 -17.61
C GLU A 466 -32.28 -6.22 -17.04
N ASN A 467 -32.14 -5.14 -17.83
CA ASN A 467 -32.42 -3.78 -17.38
C ASN A 467 -33.91 -3.52 -17.09
N VAL A 468 -34.82 -4.18 -17.79
CA VAL A 468 -36.26 -4.09 -17.46
C VAL A 468 -36.51 -4.62 -16.06
N GLN A 469 -35.96 -5.77 -15.68
CA GLN A 469 -36.12 -6.30 -14.34
C GLN A 469 -35.50 -5.41 -13.27
N ALA A 470 -34.27 -4.92 -13.51
CA ALA A 470 -33.59 -4.01 -12.58
C ALA A 470 -34.37 -2.69 -12.42
N GLY A 471 -34.90 -2.16 -13.53
CA GLY A 471 -35.73 -0.95 -13.55
C GLY A 471 -37.02 -1.11 -12.76
N GLU A 472 -37.70 -2.23 -12.90
CA GLU A 472 -38.92 -2.53 -12.15
C GLU A 472 -38.64 -2.60 -10.64
N ARG A 473 -37.55 -3.26 -10.24
CA ARG A 473 -37.13 -3.29 -8.82
C ARG A 473 -36.96 -1.89 -8.28
N THR A 474 -36.16 -1.08 -8.95
CA THR A 474 -35.86 0.31 -8.54
C THR A 474 -37.14 1.16 -8.51
N SER A 475 -37.96 1.07 -9.54
CA SER A 475 -39.23 1.78 -9.63
C SER A 475 -40.12 1.50 -8.43
N HIS A 476 -40.28 0.24 -8.04
CA HIS A 476 -41.04 -0.14 -6.85
C HIS A 476 -40.45 0.42 -5.56
N LEU A 477 -39.14 0.27 -5.34
CA LEU A 477 -38.49 0.75 -4.13
C LEU A 477 -38.63 2.27 -3.91
N PHE A 478 -38.49 3.08 -4.96
CA PHE A 478 -38.67 4.53 -4.86
C PHE A 478 -40.15 4.90 -4.52
N ARG A 479 -41.17 4.22 -5.12
CA ARG A 479 -42.55 4.49 -4.83
C ARG A 479 -42.93 4.03 -3.43
N LEU A 480 -42.40 2.90 -3.00
CA LEU A 480 -42.57 2.42 -1.61
C LEU A 480 -41.94 3.41 -0.61
N ALA A 481 -40.79 3.98 -0.91
CA ALA A 481 -40.21 5.00 -0.07
C ALA A 481 -41.10 6.24 0.05
N ASN A 482 -41.71 6.68 -1.07
CA ASN A 482 -42.70 7.76 -1.05
C ASN A 482 -43.91 7.39 -0.22
N LEU A 483 -44.50 6.21 -0.48
CA LEU A 483 -45.69 5.74 0.21
C LEU A 483 -45.53 5.64 1.73
N HIS A 484 -44.35 5.19 2.17
CA HIS A 484 -44.10 4.96 3.61
C HIS A 484 -43.36 6.12 4.29
N GLY A 485 -43.03 7.20 3.59
CA GLY A 485 -42.29 8.33 4.15
C GLY A 485 -40.88 7.93 4.59
N GLY A 486 -40.17 7.20 3.74
CA GLY A 486 -38.80 6.70 3.99
C GLY A 486 -37.83 7.08 2.89
N LEU A 487 -36.61 6.60 3.04
CA LEU A 487 -35.59 6.77 2.00
C LEU A 487 -35.15 5.39 1.43
N VAL A 488 -34.85 5.34 0.15
CA VAL A 488 -34.28 4.13 -0.47
C VAL A 488 -32.82 4.02 -0.08
N LEU A 489 -32.45 2.89 0.55
CA LEU A 489 -31.07 2.55 0.89
C LEU A 489 -30.45 1.73 -0.24
N GLY A 490 -29.33 2.24 -0.80
CA GLY A 490 -28.59 1.57 -1.84
C GLY A 490 -27.72 0.43 -1.31
N THR A 491 -27.53 -0.55 -2.16
CA THR A 491 -26.78 -1.77 -1.85
C THR A 491 -25.55 -1.99 -2.72
N GLY A 492 -25.45 -1.32 -3.89
CA GLY A 492 -24.34 -1.48 -4.83
C GLY A 492 -22.98 -1.15 -4.21
N ASP A 493 -21.98 -1.98 -4.47
CA ASP A 493 -20.66 -1.86 -3.89
C ASP A 493 -19.63 -1.13 -4.79
N LEU A 494 -18.43 -0.92 -4.25
CA LEU A 494 -17.34 -0.21 -4.95
C LEU A 494 -16.84 -1.00 -6.17
N SER A 495 -16.78 -2.33 -6.10
CA SER A 495 -16.30 -3.19 -7.19
C SER A 495 -17.23 -3.15 -8.39
N GLU A 496 -18.54 -3.18 -8.16
CA GLU A 496 -19.57 -3.03 -9.19
C GLU A 496 -19.49 -1.66 -9.86
N LEU A 497 -19.29 -0.60 -9.07
CA LEU A 497 -19.10 0.76 -9.59
C LEU A 497 -17.81 0.89 -10.40
N ALA A 498 -16.73 0.23 -9.98
CA ALA A 498 -15.45 0.23 -10.72
C ALA A 498 -15.56 -0.46 -12.07
N LEU A 499 -16.21 -1.62 -12.10
CA LEU A 499 -16.35 -2.47 -13.28
C LEU A 499 -17.52 -2.08 -14.17
N GLY A 500 -18.36 -1.13 -13.73
CA GLY A 500 -19.60 -0.78 -14.39
C GLY A 500 -20.59 -1.94 -14.50
N PHE A 501 -20.49 -2.89 -13.58
CA PHE A 501 -21.41 -4.03 -13.49
C PHE A 501 -22.68 -3.65 -12.74
N THR A 502 -23.29 -2.56 -13.19
CA THR A 502 -24.51 -1.95 -12.67
C THR A 502 -25.36 -1.45 -13.83
N THR A 503 -26.65 -1.29 -13.58
CA THR A 503 -27.59 -0.71 -14.55
C THR A 503 -27.63 0.81 -14.40
N TYR A 504 -27.30 1.54 -15.43
CA TYR A 504 -27.30 3.02 -15.40
C TYR A 504 -28.70 3.61 -15.56
N GLY A 505 -29.10 4.42 -14.57
CA GLY A 505 -30.35 5.19 -14.61
C GLY A 505 -31.63 4.41 -14.35
N VAL A 506 -31.59 3.08 -14.31
CA VAL A 506 -32.80 2.23 -14.23
C VAL A 506 -32.70 1.09 -13.22
N GLY A 507 -31.60 0.99 -12.47
CA GLY A 507 -31.38 -0.22 -11.68
C GLY A 507 -30.81 0.02 -10.28
N ASP A 508 -30.18 -0.98 -9.79
CA ASP A 508 -29.71 -1.19 -8.43
C ASP A 508 -28.68 -0.17 -7.92
N HIS A 509 -27.99 0.57 -8.81
CA HIS A 509 -27.14 1.67 -8.40
C HIS A 509 -27.92 2.94 -7.99
N MET A 510 -29.23 3.01 -8.29
CA MET A 510 -30.08 4.14 -7.91
C MET A 510 -30.60 4.01 -6.49
N SER A 511 -30.37 5.03 -5.68
CA SER A 511 -30.86 5.13 -4.31
C SER A 511 -30.78 6.58 -3.82
N HIS A 512 -31.42 6.87 -2.68
CA HIS A 512 -31.24 8.17 -2.01
C HIS A 512 -29.91 8.23 -1.26
N TYR A 513 -29.43 7.12 -0.70
CA TYR A 513 -28.16 7.00 0.02
C TYR A 513 -27.62 5.57 -0.10
N ASN A 514 -26.34 5.41 -0.42
CA ASN A 514 -25.72 4.09 -0.62
C ASN A 514 -24.60 3.86 0.41
N VAL A 515 -24.84 2.98 1.39
CA VAL A 515 -23.88 2.69 2.46
C VAL A 515 -22.68 1.86 2.00
N ASN A 516 -22.78 1.14 0.88
CA ASN A 516 -21.72 0.29 0.35
C ASN A 516 -20.87 0.97 -0.75
N ALA A 517 -21.19 2.21 -1.12
CA ALA A 517 -20.59 2.89 -2.31
C ALA A 517 -19.07 2.93 -2.33
N SER A 518 -18.39 2.85 -1.19
CA SER A 518 -16.93 2.82 -1.09
C SER A 518 -16.37 1.55 -0.44
N VAL A 519 -17.18 0.50 -0.34
CA VAL A 519 -16.80 -0.81 0.23
C VAL A 519 -16.70 -1.83 -0.90
N PRO A 520 -15.51 -2.39 -1.20
CA PRO A 520 -15.37 -3.37 -2.27
C PRO A 520 -15.96 -4.73 -1.88
N LYS A 521 -16.30 -5.54 -2.88
CA LYS A 521 -16.96 -6.86 -2.72
C LYS A 521 -16.19 -7.78 -1.76
N THR A 522 -14.88 -7.84 -1.89
CA THR A 522 -14.04 -8.67 -1.00
C THR A 522 -14.10 -8.19 0.44
N LEU A 523 -14.11 -6.88 0.68
CA LEU A 523 -14.25 -6.34 2.04
C LEU A 523 -15.63 -6.63 2.63
N ILE A 524 -16.72 -6.59 1.84
CA ILE A 524 -18.07 -6.98 2.31
C ILE A 524 -18.06 -8.43 2.79
N GLN A 525 -17.45 -9.36 2.05
CA GLN A 525 -17.33 -10.76 2.49
C GLN A 525 -16.62 -10.87 3.84
N HIS A 526 -15.50 -10.15 4.00
CA HIS A 526 -14.74 -10.17 5.25
C HIS A 526 -15.48 -9.49 6.41
N LEU A 527 -16.23 -8.41 6.15
CA LEU A 527 -17.08 -7.74 7.16
C LEU A 527 -18.15 -8.71 7.69
N ILE A 528 -18.85 -9.41 6.82
CA ILE A 528 -19.88 -10.37 7.24
C ILE A 528 -19.23 -11.52 8.02
N ARG A 529 -18.11 -12.08 7.56
CA ARG A 529 -17.37 -13.12 8.30
C ARG A 529 -16.86 -12.61 9.65
N TRP A 530 -16.42 -11.36 9.73
CA TRP A 530 -16.04 -10.72 10.99
C TRP A 530 -17.20 -10.57 11.95
N LEU A 531 -18.38 -10.11 11.49
CA LEU A 531 -19.59 -10.00 12.29
C LEU A 531 -20.03 -11.35 12.87
N VAL A 532 -19.93 -12.42 12.06
CA VAL A 532 -20.21 -13.81 12.51
C VAL A 532 -19.22 -14.23 13.59
N ARG A 533 -17.92 -14.10 13.32
CA ARG A 533 -16.85 -14.53 14.24
C ARG A 533 -16.88 -13.79 15.58
N THR A 534 -17.16 -12.49 15.55
CA THR A 534 -17.25 -11.65 16.76
C THR A 534 -18.62 -11.66 17.42
N ARG A 535 -19.55 -12.48 16.90
CA ARG A 535 -20.91 -12.67 17.45
C ARG A 535 -21.67 -11.35 17.69
N GLN A 536 -21.66 -10.47 16.69
CA GLN A 536 -22.28 -9.15 16.76
C GLN A 536 -23.83 -9.18 16.73
N PHE A 537 -24.43 -10.33 16.42
CA PHE A 537 -25.86 -10.57 16.34
C PHE A 537 -26.20 -11.88 17.06
N ASP A 538 -27.49 -12.19 17.16
CA ASP A 538 -27.99 -13.45 17.74
C ASP A 538 -27.67 -14.66 16.85
N ASP A 539 -27.78 -15.87 17.42
CA ASP A 539 -27.45 -17.14 16.76
C ASP A 539 -28.27 -17.39 15.48
N ALA A 540 -29.52 -16.96 15.47
CA ALA A 540 -30.39 -17.12 14.31
C ALA A 540 -29.94 -16.28 13.13
N THR A 541 -29.55 -15.04 13.40
CA THR A 541 -28.94 -14.12 12.42
C THR A 541 -27.60 -14.66 11.93
N LEU A 542 -26.72 -15.09 12.85
CA LEU A 542 -25.39 -15.62 12.50
C LEU A 542 -25.47 -16.83 11.54
N ALA A 543 -26.38 -17.75 11.80
CA ALA A 543 -26.63 -18.93 10.94
C ALA A 543 -27.08 -18.55 9.52
N VAL A 544 -27.86 -17.48 9.37
CA VAL A 544 -28.26 -16.97 8.05
C VAL A 544 -27.08 -16.31 7.35
N LEU A 545 -26.26 -15.55 8.05
CA LEU A 545 -25.07 -14.88 7.49
C LEU A 545 -24.06 -15.89 6.95
N ASP A 546 -23.77 -16.97 7.68
CA ASP A 546 -22.89 -18.05 7.21
C ASP A 546 -23.39 -18.67 5.90
N ARG A 547 -24.72 -18.91 5.83
CA ARG A 547 -25.35 -19.44 4.62
C ARG A 547 -25.25 -18.49 3.42
N ILE A 548 -25.36 -17.17 3.65
CA ILE A 548 -25.24 -16.15 2.61
C ILE A 548 -23.80 -16.09 2.08
N VAL A 549 -22.81 -16.05 2.97
CA VAL A 549 -21.39 -16.02 2.58
C VAL A 549 -21.00 -17.24 1.74
N ALA A 550 -21.57 -18.41 2.02
CA ALA A 550 -21.37 -19.63 1.26
C ALA A 550 -22.15 -19.68 -0.08
N THR A 551 -22.87 -18.61 -0.46
CA THR A 551 -23.65 -18.57 -1.71
C THR A 551 -22.82 -17.94 -2.82
N ARG A 552 -22.81 -18.57 -4.02
CA ARG A 552 -22.09 -18.06 -5.20
C ARG A 552 -22.65 -16.70 -5.64
N ILE A 553 -21.79 -15.76 -5.98
CA ILE A 553 -22.17 -14.42 -6.44
C ILE A 553 -22.73 -14.49 -7.85
N SER A 554 -23.97 -14.01 -8.04
CA SER A 554 -24.65 -13.98 -9.34
C SER A 554 -25.61 -12.78 -9.42
N PRO A 555 -25.76 -12.13 -10.60
CA PRO A 555 -26.71 -11.04 -10.79
C PRO A 555 -28.19 -11.49 -10.79
N GLU A 556 -28.46 -12.79 -10.94
CA GLU A 556 -29.80 -13.40 -10.94
C GLU A 556 -30.85 -12.71 -11.84
N LEU A 557 -30.42 -12.22 -12.98
CA LEU A 557 -31.27 -11.55 -13.98
C LEU A 557 -31.71 -12.49 -15.11
N VAL A 558 -30.87 -13.48 -15.44
CA VAL A 558 -31.12 -14.47 -16.48
C VAL A 558 -31.60 -15.79 -15.86
N PRO A 559 -32.68 -16.40 -16.37
CA PRO A 559 -33.19 -17.69 -15.86
C PRO A 559 -32.12 -18.78 -15.90
N GLY A 560 -31.93 -19.48 -14.77
CA GLY A 560 -31.01 -20.60 -14.60
C GLY A 560 -31.76 -21.90 -14.27
N GLY A 561 -30.99 -22.94 -13.82
CA GLY A 561 -31.57 -24.13 -13.21
C GLY A 561 -32.21 -23.82 -11.85
N ARG A 562 -33.01 -24.76 -11.32
CA ARG A 562 -33.79 -24.57 -10.07
C ARG A 562 -32.96 -24.13 -8.87
N ASP A 563 -31.67 -24.54 -8.81
CA ASP A 563 -30.80 -24.34 -7.65
C ASP A 563 -29.40 -23.71 -8.02
N ALA A 564 -29.17 -23.36 -9.31
CA ALA A 564 -27.92 -22.76 -9.75
C ALA A 564 -28.18 -21.64 -10.79
N PRO A 565 -27.54 -20.49 -10.66
CA PRO A 565 -27.60 -19.43 -11.67
C PRO A 565 -26.93 -19.89 -12.97
N THR A 566 -27.46 -19.46 -14.11
CA THR A 566 -26.87 -19.77 -15.42
C THR A 566 -25.55 -19.02 -15.64
N GLN A 567 -25.37 -17.87 -14.99
CA GLN A 567 -24.23 -16.99 -15.16
C GLN A 567 -23.69 -16.54 -13.82
N SER A 568 -22.38 -16.65 -13.62
CA SER A 568 -21.68 -16.00 -12.51
C SER A 568 -21.25 -14.62 -12.92
N SER A 569 -21.34 -13.64 -12.03
CA SER A 569 -20.75 -12.31 -12.26
C SER A 569 -19.28 -12.40 -12.61
N GLU A 570 -18.53 -13.28 -11.94
CA GLU A 570 -17.09 -13.50 -12.17
C GLU A 570 -16.76 -14.06 -13.56
N ASP A 571 -17.71 -14.73 -14.24
CA ASP A 571 -17.49 -15.21 -15.61
C ASP A 571 -17.42 -14.03 -16.62
N VAL A 572 -17.99 -12.89 -16.25
CA VAL A 572 -18.05 -11.67 -17.12
C VAL A 572 -16.99 -10.65 -16.73
N VAL A 573 -16.85 -10.39 -15.44
CA VAL A 573 -15.98 -9.30 -14.95
C VAL A 573 -14.66 -9.79 -14.38
N GLY A 574 -14.49 -11.09 -14.17
CA GLY A 574 -13.36 -11.73 -13.52
C GLY A 574 -13.52 -11.91 -12.01
N PRO A 575 -12.62 -12.69 -11.40
CA PRO A 575 -12.62 -12.92 -9.95
C PRO A 575 -12.53 -11.60 -9.17
N TYR A 576 -13.46 -11.38 -8.24
CA TYR A 576 -13.50 -10.13 -7.48
C TYR A 576 -12.23 -9.89 -6.65
N GLU A 577 -11.55 -10.93 -6.17
CA GLU A 577 -10.27 -10.77 -5.48
C GLU A 577 -9.19 -10.15 -6.37
N LEU A 578 -9.18 -10.45 -7.68
CA LEU A 578 -8.26 -9.83 -8.62
C LEU A 578 -8.72 -8.42 -9.01
N GLN A 579 -10.03 -8.22 -9.18
CA GLN A 579 -10.54 -6.91 -9.59
C GLN A 579 -10.42 -5.87 -8.48
N ASP A 580 -10.63 -6.24 -7.23
CA ASP A 580 -10.42 -5.36 -6.08
C ASP A 580 -8.92 -5.07 -5.86
N PHE A 581 -8.06 -6.06 -6.12
CA PHE A 581 -6.61 -5.86 -6.14
C PHE A 581 -6.21 -4.83 -7.22
N ASN A 582 -6.69 -5.00 -8.44
CA ASN A 582 -6.46 -4.07 -9.55
C ASN A 582 -6.98 -2.66 -9.24
N LEU A 583 -8.20 -2.57 -8.69
CA LEU A 583 -8.82 -1.32 -8.28
C LEU A 583 -7.96 -0.58 -7.26
N TYR A 584 -7.48 -1.27 -6.24
CA TYR A 584 -6.67 -0.68 -5.17
C TYR A 584 -5.41 0.00 -5.72
N TYR A 585 -4.64 -0.72 -6.55
CA TYR A 585 -3.36 -0.20 -7.04
C TYR A 585 -3.51 0.82 -8.18
N LEU A 586 -4.50 0.65 -9.06
CA LEU A 586 -4.71 1.60 -10.15
C LEU A 586 -5.36 2.90 -9.70
N SER A 587 -6.43 2.85 -8.90
CA SER A 587 -7.16 4.06 -8.50
C SER A 587 -6.46 4.83 -7.39
N ARG A 588 -5.98 4.12 -6.35
CA ARG A 588 -5.38 4.75 -5.17
C ARG A 588 -3.97 5.26 -5.45
N PHE A 589 -3.13 4.47 -6.11
CA PHE A 589 -1.72 4.83 -6.34
C PHE A 589 -1.43 5.32 -7.76
N GLY A 590 -2.32 5.09 -8.72
CA GLY A 590 -2.10 5.45 -10.12
C GLY A 590 -0.94 4.69 -10.76
N TYR A 591 -0.71 3.45 -10.33
CA TYR A 591 0.37 2.64 -10.86
C TYR A 591 0.13 2.28 -12.32
N ARG A 592 1.24 2.06 -13.05
CA ARG A 592 1.20 1.52 -14.41
C ARG A 592 0.59 0.12 -14.38
N PRO A 593 -0.23 -0.25 -15.37
CA PRO A 593 -0.80 -1.61 -15.45
C PRO A 593 0.25 -2.72 -15.38
N SER A 594 1.44 -2.54 -15.97
CA SER A 594 2.54 -3.51 -15.88
C SER A 594 3.06 -3.71 -14.45
N LYS A 595 3.12 -2.64 -13.65
CA LYS A 595 3.48 -2.73 -12.22
C LYS A 595 2.39 -3.46 -11.45
N VAL A 596 1.11 -3.16 -11.71
CA VAL A 596 -0.02 -3.88 -11.07
C VAL A 596 0.02 -5.37 -11.41
N ALA A 597 0.30 -5.73 -12.67
CA ALA A 597 0.48 -7.13 -13.08
C ALA A 597 1.65 -7.80 -12.34
N PHE A 598 2.76 -7.09 -12.13
CA PHE A 598 3.91 -7.61 -11.36
C PHE A 598 3.57 -7.84 -9.89
N LEU A 599 2.86 -6.90 -9.25
CA LEU A 599 2.39 -7.05 -7.88
C LEU A 599 1.37 -8.19 -7.76
N ALA A 600 0.43 -8.29 -8.70
CA ALA A 600 -0.53 -9.40 -8.76
C ALA A 600 0.19 -10.74 -8.95
N TRP A 601 1.18 -10.82 -9.85
CA TRP A 601 2.01 -12.01 -10.00
C TRP A 601 2.71 -12.37 -8.69
N SER A 602 3.33 -11.40 -8.02
CA SER A 602 4.01 -11.62 -6.72
C SER A 602 3.06 -12.14 -5.65
N ALA A 603 1.81 -11.67 -5.63
CA ALA A 603 0.83 -12.05 -4.62
C ALA A 603 0.11 -13.37 -4.93
N TRP A 604 -0.21 -13.67 -6.21
CA TRP A 604 -1.19 -14.67 -6.58
C TRP A 604 -0.67 -15.88 -7.36
N HIS A 605 0.61 -15.92 -7.78
CA HIS A 605 1.13 -17.01 -8.60
C HIS A 605 1.31 -18.33 -7.85
N ASP A 606 1.38 -18.29 -6.53
CA ASP A 606 1.51 -19.45 -5.66
C ASP A 606 0.63 -19.27 -4.42
N ARG A 607 -0.42 -20.09 -4.31
CA ARG A 607 -1.35 -20.05 -3.17
C ARG A 607 -0.72 -20.45 -1.84
N LYS A 608 0.43 -21.11 -1.85
CA LYS A 608 1.15 -21.54 -0.65
C LYS A 608 2.10 -20.47 -0.13
N ALA A 609 2.50 -19.51 -0.98
CA ALA A 609 3.37 -18.41 -0.60
C ALA A 609 2.58 -17.29 0.12
N GLY A 610 3.29 -16.52 0.94
CA GLY A 610 2.70 -15.37 1.64
C GLY A 610 1.71 -15.76 2.74
N VAL A 611 0.91 -14.78 3.19
CA VAL A 611 -0.07 -14.97 4.27
C VAL A 611 -1.48 -14.73 3.74
N TRP A 612 -2.39 -15.60 4.15
CA TRP A 612 -3.82 -15.46 3.89
C TRP A 612 -4.53 -14.95 5.15
N PRO A 613 -5.55 -14.11 5.02
CA PRO A 613 -6.43 -13.84 6.14
C PRO A 613 -7.02 -15.14 6.67
N ASP A 614 -7.07 -15.32 7.98
CA ASP A 614 -7.64 -16.52 8.63
C ASP A 614 -9.13 -16.73 8.33
N THR A 615 -9.79 -15.65 7.87
CA THR A 615 -11.17 -15.66 7.38
C THR A 615 -11.35 -16.30 6.01
N VAL A 616 -10.26 -16.65 5.30
CA VAL A 616 -10.32 -17.35 4.00
C VAL A 616 -9.99 -18.82 4.19
N PRO A 617 -10.97 -19.74 4.08
CA PRO A 617 -10.75 -21.17 4.17
C PRO A 617 -9.74 -21.66 3.14
N GLU A 618 -8.99 -22.70 3.44
CA GLU A 618 -7.98 -23.24 2.52
C GLU A 618 -8.59 -23.69 1.18
N SER A 619 -9.81 -24.21 1.21
CA SER A 619 -10.53 -24.63 0.02
C SER A 619 -10.94 -23.48 -0.92
N GLU A 620 -10.94 -22.24 -0.43
CA GLU A 620 -11.25 -21.04 -1.21
C GLU A 620 -9.98 -20.33 -1.73
N ARG A 621 -8.78 -20.77 -1.31
CA ARG A 621 -7.50 -20.17 -1.73
C ARG A 621 -7.20 -20.50 -3.18
N ARG A 622 -7.07 -19.46 -4.00
CA ARG A 622 -6.83 -19.56 -5.44
C ARG A 622 -5.41 -19.12 -5.80
N GLU A 623 -4.94 -19.59 -6.95
CA GLU A 623 -3.71 -19.13 -7.59
C GLU A 623 -4.00 -18.84 -9.06
N TYR A 624 -3.22 -17.91 -9.65
CA TYR A 624 -3.41 -17.48 -11.02
C TYR A 624 -2.08 -17.40 -11.75
N ASP A 625 -2.04 -17.90 -12.97
CA ASP A 625 -0.89 -17.74 -13.84
C ASP A 625 -0.84 -16.32 -14.46
N LEU A 626 0.30 -15.94 -14.99
CA LEU A 626 0.49 -14.60 -15.55
C LEU A 626 -0.47 -14.30 -16.73
N PRO A 627 -0.78 -15.23 -17.64
CA PRO A 627 -1.78 -15.02 -18.67
C PRO A 627 -3.17 -14.68 -18.13
N ALA A 628 -3.62 -15.39 -17.07
CA ALA A 628 -4.90 -15.10 -16.43
C ALA A 628 -4.92 -13.74 -15.75
N LEU A 629 -3.85 -13.41 -14.99
CA LEU A 629 -3.70 -12.09 -14.36
C LEU A 629 -3.72 -10.97 -15.40
N ARG A 630 -2.99 -11.14 -16.51
CA ARG A 630 -2.98 -10.18 -17.60
C ARG A 630 -4.35 -10.01 -18.24
N HIS A 631 -5.05 -11.12 -18.52
CA HIS A 631 -6.40 -11.10 -19.12
C HIS A 631 -7.38 -10.31 -18.24
N TRP A 632 -7.47 -10.63 -16.96
CA TRP A 632 -8.40 -9.96 -16.05
C TRP A 632 -8.02 -8.51 -15.77
N LEU A 633 -6.73 -8.17 -15.82
CA LEU A 633 -6.30 -6.78 -15.76
C LEU A 633 -6.66 -6.01 -17.05
N GLU A 634 -6.58 -6.62 -18.26
CA GLU A 634 -7.07 -6.01 -19.48
C GLU A 634 -8.59 -5.73 -19.40
N VAL A 635 -9.38 -6.69 -18.90
CA VAL A 635 -10.81 -6.51 -18.65
C VAL A 635 -11.07 -5.36 -17.67
N PHE A 636 -10.33 -5.32 -16.56
CA PHE A 636 -10.44 -4.24 -15.58
C PHE A 636 -10.15 -2.87 -16.21
N VAL A 637 -9.02 -2.73 -16.89
CA VAL A 637 -8.57 -1.47 -17.49
C VAL A 637 -9.60 -0.95 -18.50
N LEU A 638 -10.09 -1.82 -19.39
CA LEU A 638 -11.12 -1.46 -20.37
C LEU A 638 -12.40 -0.98 -19.68
N ARG A 639 -12.88 -1.76 -18.70
CA ARG A 639 -14.12 -1.43 -17.99
C ARG A 639 -13.95 -0.15 -17.17
N PHE A 640 -12.90 -0.04 -16.38
CA PHE A 640 -12.71 1.06 -15.45
C PHE A 640 -12.51 2.41 -16.14
N PHE A 641 -11.65 2.49 -17.15
CA PHE A 641 -11.30 3.76 -17.79
C PHE A 641 -12.22 4.16 -18.95
N GLU A 642 -12.82 3.20 -19.64
CA GLU A 642 -13.61 3.47 -20.85
C GLU A 642 -15.10 3.21 -20.64
N THR A 643 -15.51 1.95 -20.38
CA THR A 643 -16.92 1.59 -20.50
C THR A 643 -17.77 1.88 -19.26
N SER A 644 -17.16 2.19 -18.11
CA SER A 644 -17.86 2.37 -16.83
C SER A 644 -17.90 3.80 -16.32
N GLN A 645 -17.04 4.67 -16.83
CA GLN A 645 -16.89 6.02 -16.24
C GLN A 645 -18.20 6.82 -16.30
N PHE A 646 -18.95 6.75 -17.41
CA PHE A 646 -20.21 7.49 -17.52
C PHE A 646 -21.25 7.06 -16.47
N LYS A 647 -21.25 5.79 -16.05
CA LYS A 647 -22.17 5.26 -15.05
C LYS A 647 -21.93 5.87 -13.66
N ARG A 648 -20.70 6.29 -13.36
CA ARG A 648 -20.34 6.90 -12.09
C ARG A 648 -20.76 8.36 -11.96
N SER A 649 -21.17 9.01 -13.05
CA SER A 649 -21.60 10.42 -13.05
C SER A 649 -22.81 10.67 -12.15
N ALA A 650 -23.71 9.69 -12.00
CA ALA A 650 -24.95 9.81 -11.22
C ALA A 650 -24.93 8.97 -9.93
N MET A 651 -23.75 8.75 -9.34
CA MET A 651 -23.65 8.00 -8.08
C MET A 651 -24.41 8.67 -6.94
N PRO A 652 -25.24 7.91 -6.17
CA PRO A 652 -25.82 8.38 -4.92
C PRO A 652 -24.77 8.83 -3.92
N ASN A 653 -25.16 9.61 -2.94
CA ASN A 653 -24.31 9.90 -1.79
C ASN A 653 -24.10 8.62 -0.96
N GLY A 654 -22.92 8.51 -0.36
CA GLY A 654 -22.59 7.40 0.54
C GLY A 654 -21.33 7.73 1.36
N PRO A 655 -21.10 7.03 2.48
CA PRO A 655 -19.93 7.27 3.32
C PRO A 655 -18.67 6.76 2.64
N LYS A 656 -17.56 7.45 2.87
CA LYS A 656 -16.24 7.07 2.40
C LYS A 656 -15.52 6.33 3.52
N VAL A 657 -15.18 5.06 3.29
CA VAL A 657 -14.54 4.20 4.30
C VAL A 657 -13.01 4.14 4.18
N GLY A 658 -12.41 4.64 3.12
CA GLY A 658 -10.97 4.60 2.94
C GLY A 658 -10.42 5.76 2.12
N SER A 659 -9.17 6.16 2.37
CA SER A 659 -8.49 7.19 1.58
C SER A 659 -8.27 6.70 0.15
N GLY A 660 -8.61 7.51 -0.86
CA GLY A 660 -8.58 7.12 -2.28
C GLY A 660 -9.57 6.01 -2.63
N GLY A 661 -10.56 5.72 -1.77
CA GLY A 661 -11.48 4.59 -1.90
C GLY A 661 -12.86 4.94 -2.44
N SER A 662 -13.13 6.17 -2.84
CA SER A 662 -14.42 6.57 -3.41
C SER A 662 -14.32 6.86 -4.89
N LEU A 663 -15.21 6.28 -5.68
CA LEU A 663 -15.33 6.57 -7.12
C LEU A 663 -16.34 7.68 -7.43
N SER A 664 -16.84 8.37 -6.39
CA SER A 664 -17.74 9.51 -6.56
C SER A 664 -17.02 10.68 -7.22
N PRO A 665 -17.62 11.32 -8.26
CA PRO A 665 -17.08 12.53 -8.86
C PRO A 665 -17.04 13.73 -7.92
N ARG A 666 -17.71 13.63 -6.78
CA ARG A 666 -17.69 14.63 -5.69
C ARG A 666 -16.57 14.39 -4.67
N SER A 667 -15.82 13.27 -4.80
CA SER A 667 -14.79 12.86 -3.85
C SER A 667 -13.46 12.53 -4.56
N ASP A 668 -13.00 11.28 -4.54
CA ASP A 668 -11.62 10.90 -4.87
C ASP A 668 -11.34 10.72 -6.36
N TRP A 669 -12.38 10.40 -7.17
CA TRP A 669 -12.20 10.07 -8.57
C TRP A 669 -12.99 11.00 -9.49
N ARG A 670 -12.27 11.81 -10.28
CA ARG A 670 -12.84 12.70 -11.28
C ARG A 670 -12.18 12.42 -12.62
N ALA A 671 -12.89 11.81 -13.52
CA ALA A 671 -12.42 11.54 -14.87
C ALA A 671 -13.48 11.91 -15.92
N PRO A 672 -13.08 12.26 -17.15
CA PRO A 672 -14.02 12.40 -18.27
C PRO A 672 -14.81 11.12 -18.50
N SER A 673 -16.08 11.23 -18.87
CA SER A 673 -16.95 10.07 -19.09
C SER A 673 -16.75 9.39 -20.44
N ASP A 674 -15.95 9.96 -21.29
CA ASP A 674 -15.71 9.58 -22.70
C ASP A 674 -14.23 9.31 -23.02
N SER A 675 -13.39 9.10 -21.99
CA SER A 675 -11.98 8.79 -22.21
C SER A 675 -11.79 7.34 -22.67
N PRO A 676 -10.92 7.08 -23.68
CA PRO A 676 -10.57 5.72 -24.08
C PRO A 676 -9.54 5.10 -23.12
N ALA A 677 -9.52 3.76 -23.05
CA ALA A 677 -8.52 3.00 -22.26
C ALA A 677 -7.20 2.77 -22.99
N THR A 678 -7.00 3.34 -24.16
CA THR A 678 -5.92 3.02 -25.12
C THR A 678 -4.52 3.10 -24.50
N VAL A 679 -4.24 4.14 -23.68
CA VAL A 679 -2.90 4.37 -23.10
C VAL A 679 -2.54 3.26 -22.10
N TRP A 680 -3.48 2.90 -21.24
CA TRP A 680 -3.27 1.86 -20.21
C TRP A 680 -3.20 0.46 -20.83
N LEU A 681 -4.03 0.17 -21.85
CA LEU A 681 -3.98 -1.09 -22.58
C LEU A 681 -2.69 -1.25 -23.37
N ALA A 682 -2.19 -0.19 -24.00
CA ALA A 682 -0.91 -0.21 -24.71
C ALA A 682 0.24 -0.49 -23.74
N GLU A 683 0.28 0.21 -22.61
CA GLU A 683 1.30 0.01 -21.57
C GLU A 683 1.31 -1.43 -21.04
N LEU A 684 0.14 -1.99 -20.75
CA LEU A 684 -0.01 -3.38 -20.30
C LEU A 684 0.50 -4.37 -21.35
N ARG A 685 0.08 -4.20 -22.61
CA ARG A 685 0.40 -5.12 -23.72
C ARG A 685 1.87 -5.10 -24.10
N GLU A 686 2.51 -3.94 -24.02
CA GLU A 686 3.93 -3.76 -24.32
C GLU A 686 4.85 -4.32 -23.23
N ASN A 687 4.45 -4.22 -21.96
CA ASN A 687 5.34 -4.47 -20.83
C ASN A 687 5.04 -5.77 -20.06
N VAL A 688 3.88 -6.40 -20.26
CA VAL A 688 3.55 -7.69 -19.61
C VAL A 688 3.59 -8.83 -20.65
N PRO A 689 4.36 -9.90 -20.39
CA PRO A 689 4.44 -11.06 -21.30
C PRO A 689 3.08 -11.70 -21.56
N SER A 690 2.79 -12.07 -22.80
CA SER A 690 1.50 -12.65 -23.23
C SER A 690 1.39 -14.17 -23.05
N GLY A 691 2.46 -14.86 -22.61
CA GLY A 691 2.46 -16.31 -22.39
C GLY A 691 3.75 -16.83 -21.82
N THR A 692 3.72 -18.04 -21.28
CA THR A 692 4.92 -18.75 -20.84
C THR A 692 5.89 -18.91 -22.01
N ARG A 693 7.08 -18.32 -21.93
CA ARG A 693 8.19 -18.77 -22.76
C ARG A 693 8.36 -20.26 -22.49
N ARG A 694 7.86 -21.12 -23.38
CA ARG A 694 8.27 -22.53 -23.41
C ARG A 694 9.79 -22.52 -23.38
N ARG A 695 10.38 -22.98 -22.28
CA ARG A 695 11.82 -23.29 -22.21
C ARG A 695 12.10 -24.22 -23.40
N ARG A 696 12.71 -23.70 -24.47
CA ARG A 696 13.40 -24.58 -25.41
C ARG A 696 14.49 -25.25 -24.59
N ARG A 697 14.24 -26.52 -24.21
CA ARG A 697 15.30 -27.42 -23.79
C ARG A 697 16.28 -27.48 -24.95
N ARG A 698 17.46 -26.98 -24.75
CA ARG A 698 18.68 -27.42 -25.46
C ARG A 698 19.50 -28.23 -24.49
#